data_19ee02d27edd62aebeaa2e2361c4d474
#
_entry.id   19ee02d27edd62aebeaa2e2361c4d474
#
_cell.length_a   1.000
_cell.length_b   1.000
_cell.length_c   1.000
_cell.angle_alpha   90.00
_cell.angle_beta   90.00
_cell.angle_gamma   90.00
#
_symmetry.space_group_name_H-M   'P 1'
#
loop_
_entity.id
_entity.type
_entity.pdbx_description
1 polymer ?
#
loop_
_entity_poly.entity_id
_entity_poly.type
_entity_poly.pdbx_seq_one_letter_code
_entity_poly.pdbx_strand_id
1 'polypeptide(L)'
;KVLSVDTRDIKNEKTIIIFNMSDFTDTMTIKMFVRTEQVKEVTGDIKPGAFLKVKGICMMDKFDHELAIGSIAGIKKIPDFTNTRMDTSARKRVELHCHTKMSDMDGVSDVKDIVKRAMKWGHKAIAITDHGDVQAFPDANHTVPSDSDFKVIYGVEAYLVDDLKGMVTDSQNQDLDADYVVFDLETTGFSPETNRIIEIGAVKVQNGKIVDKFSTFVNPQVPIPFRIEQLTSINDSMVIDAPVIADILPEFMKFCEGCVMVAHNADFDMSFIKKNCQRLDIPCKPTIVDTVALARVLLPNLNRFKLDTVAKALGVSLENHHRAVDDAGCTAEIFVKFIEMLRERGMSTLDEVNAMGTSSVQNVQKMPTYHAIILATCDQGRTNLYKLISLAHIKYYHRRPRIPKSEFIRYRDGLLIGSACEAGELYRAILNGRPEEEISRLVNFYDYLEIQPLGNNAFLVRDEDSPVASNDDLIEINKKIVRLGEQFHKPVVATCDVHFLDPEDEIYRRIIMAGQGFKDADEQAPLFLRTTEEMLKEFAYLGSEKAEEVVITNTNRIADMCEKISPVRPDKCPPVIENSDQMLRDICYNKAHKMYGDPLPEIVQERLDRELNSIISNGYAVMYIIAQKLVWKSNEDGYLVGSRGSVGSSFVATMSGITEVNPLHAHYLCKHCQYSDFDSDLVKSFSGRSGCDMPDKLCPRCGKPLSKEGFDIPFETFLGFKGNKEPDIDLNFSGEYQSKAHKYTEVIFGEGQTFKAGTIGTLADKTAFGYVKNYYEERGVHKRNCEIDRIVLGCVGVRRTTGQHPGGIVVLPMGEQIYTFTPVQHPANDMTTDIITTHFDYHSIDHNLLKLDILG
;
A
#
# COMPACT_ATOMS: atom_id res chain seq x y z
N LYS A 1 -32.05 9.13 -10.41
CA LYS A 1 -31.74 8.29 -9.23
C LYS A 1 -31.69 9.16 -7.98
N VAL A 2 -32.40 8.74 -6.93
CA VAL A 2 -32.33 9.39 -5.60
C VAL A 2 -31.01 9.03 -4.94
N LEU A 3 -30.28 10.05 -4.47
CA LEU A 3 -28.97 9.87 -3.82
C LEU A 3 -29.06 9.95 -2.30
N SER A 4 -29.89 10.87 -1.80
CA SER A 4 -30.06 11.07 -0.35
C SER A 4 -31.46 11.58 -0.06
N VAL A 5 -31.95 11.30 1.13
CA VAL A 5 -33.24 11.77 1.63
C VAL A 5 -33.07 12.27 3.05
N ASP A 6 -33.53 13.47 3.34
CA ASP A 6 -33.58 14.06 4.67
C ASP A 6 -34.98 14.58 4.97
N THR A 7 -35.41 14.53 6.21
CA THR A 7 -36.69 15.05 6.66
C THR A 7 -36.47 15.97 7.85
N ARG A 8 -37.12 17.14 7.85
CA ARG A 8 -37.04 18.11 8.96
C ARG A 8 -38.44 18.59 9.34
N ASP A 9 -38.76 18.45 10.61
CA ASP A 9 -40.00 18.97 11.14
C ASP A 9 -39.94 20.50 11.24
N ILE A 10 -41.01 21.14 10.82
CA ILE A 10 -41.20 22.57 10.87
C ILE A 10 -42.46 22.90 11.65
N LYS A 11 -42.69 24.17 11.94
CA LYS A 11 -43.88 24.63 12.66
C LYS A 11 -45.19 24.17 11.97
N ASN A 12 -46.26 24.05 12.79
CA ASN A 12 -47.61 23.73 12.33
C ASN A 12 -47.78 22.29 11.78
N GLU A 13 -47.19 21.30 12.43
CA GLU A 13 -47.35 19.89 12.06
C GLU A 13 -46.99 19.57 10.59
N LYS A 14 -46.05 20.32 10.05
CA LYS A 14 -45.53 20.10 8.71
C LYS A 14 -44.08 19.61 8.76
N THR A 15 -43.74 18.83 7.79
CA THR A 15 -42.38 18.32 7.61
C THR A 15 -41.91 18.67 6.20
N ILE A 16 -40.70 19.15 6.06
CA ILE A 16 -40.06 19.31 4.76
C ILE A 16 -39.27 18.04 4.42
N ILE A 17 -39.50 17.47 3.26
CA ILE A 17 -38.75 16.36 2.72
C ILE A 17 -37.78 16.94 1.71
N ILE A 18 -36.48 16.69 1.93
CA ILE A 18 -35.39 17.18 1.08
C ILE A 18 -34.69 15.95 0.51
N PHE A 19 -34.64 15.83 -0.80
CA PHE A 19 -33.90 14.75 -1.42
C PHE A 19 -33.16 15.22 -2.66
N ASN A 20 -31.99 14.62 -2.87
CA ASN A 20 -31.14 14.91 -4.02
C ASN A 20 -31.31 13.82 -5.08
N MET A 21 -31.48 14.26 -6.32
CA MET A 21 -31.64 13.39 -7.48
C MET A 21 -30.62 13.74 -8.54
N SER A 22 -30.11 12.73 -9.22
CA SER A 22 -29.19 12.90 -10.35
C SER A 22 -29.54 12.00 -11.51
N ASP A 23 -29.34 12.50 -12.71
CA ASP A 23 -29.29 11.70 -13.94
C ASP A 23 -27.82 11.40 -14.35
N PHE A 24 -26.88 11.66 -13.48
CA PHE A 24 -25.43 11.55 -13.64
C PHE A 24 -24.79 12.60 -14.55
N THR A 25 -25.56 13.53 -15.10
CA THR A 25 -25.01 14.73 -15.77
C THR A 25 -24.96 15.92 -14.80
N ASP A 26 -25.93 16.01 -13.91
CA ASP A 26 -26.02 17.02 -12.87
C ASP A 26 -26.93 16.51 -11.73
N THR A 27 -27.02 17.23 -10.66
CA THR A 27 -27.81 16.89 -9.47
C THR A 27 -28.68 18.05 -9.07
N MET A 28 -29.91 17.75 -8.67
CA MET A 28 -30.87 18.74 -8.19
C MET A 28 -31.39 18.34 -6.81
N THR A 29 -31.54 19.34 -5.95
CA THR A 29 -32.24 19.20 -4.66
C THR A 29 -33.73 19.43 -4.89
N ILE A 30 -34.55 18.49 -4.41
CA ILE A 30 -36.00 18.58 -4.41
C ILE A 30 -36.48 18.81 -2.99
N LYS A 31 -37.32 19.84 -2.81
CA LYS A 31 -37.90 20.20 -1.51
C LYS A 31 -39.42 20.16 -1.60
N MET A 32 -40.04 19.38 -0.74
CA MET A 32 -41.48 19.29 -0.67
C MET A 32 -41.97 19.35 0.76
N PHE A 33 -43.08 20.00 0.97
CA PHE A 33 -43.72 20.17 2.25
C PHE A 33 -44.92 19.22 2.33
N VAL A 34 -44.92 18.41 3.40
CA VAL A 34 -46.03 17.49 3.68
C VAL A 34 -46.46 17.63 5.12
N ARG A 35 -47.67 17.12 5.44
CA ARG A 35 -48.04 16.99 6.85
C ARG A 35 -47.18 15.92 7.53
N THR A 36 -46.81 16.12 8.75
CA THR A 36 -45.92 15.19 9.48
C THR A 36 -46.49 13.77 9.52
N GLU A 37 -47.81 13.62 9.59
CA GLU A 37 -48.49 12.30 9.55
C GLU A 37 -48.32 11.55 8.22
N GLN A 38 -48.06 12.27 7.11
CA GLN A 38 -47.92 11.72 5.79
C GLN A 38 -46.47 11.35 5.41
N VAL A 39 -45.50 11.71 6.23
CA VAL A 39 -44.08 11.52 5.91
C VAL A 39 -43.74 10.07 5.62
N LYS A 40 -44.23 9.13 6.41
CA LYS A 40 -43.99 7.70 6.23
C LYS A 40 -44.55 7.16 4.92
N GLU A 41 -45.72 7.62 4.54
CA GLU A 41 -46.38 7.22 3.29
C GLU A 41 -45.60 7.74 2.09
N VAL A 42 -45.24 9.03 2.13
CA VAL A 42 -44.53 9.68 1.02
C VAL A 42 -43.09 9.16 0.88
N THR A 43 -42.36 8.98 1.99
CA THR A 43 -40.97 8.49 1.96
C THR A 43 -40.85 7.00 1.73
N GLY A 44 -41.98 6.26 1.74
CA GLY A 44 -41.98 4.83 1.42
C GLY A 44 -41.37 4.52 0.06
N ASP A 45 -41.60 5.36 -0.93
CA ASP A 45 -41.11 5.21 -2.29
C ASP A 45 -39.94 6.13 -2.65
N ILE A 46 -39.67 7.15 -1.80
CA ILE A 46 -38.54 8.08 -1.97
C ILE A 46 -37.41 7.61 -1.09
N LYS A 47 -36.59 6.70 -1.61
CA LYS A 47 -35.45 6.10 -0.90
C LYS A 47 -34.17 6.26 -1.72
N PRO A 48 -33.01 6.36 -1.09
CA PRO A 48 -31.74 6.29 -1.81
C PRO A 48 -31.71 5.07 -2.75
N GLY A 49 -31.36 5.28 -4.01
CA GLY A 49 -31.35 4.24 -5.03
C GLY A 49 -32.64 4.13 -5.86
N ALA A 50 -33.74 4.76 -5.48
CA ALA A 50 -34.98 4.80 -6.28
C ALA A 50 -34.80 5.63 -7.55
N PHE A 51 -35.50 5.22 -8.62
CA PHE A 51 -35.53 5.95 -9.90
C PHE A 51 -36.87 6.65 -10.02
N LEU A 52 -36.84 7.97 -10.07
CA LEU A 52 -38.04 8.81 -10.06
C LEU A 52 -37.98 9.87 -11.14
N LYS A 53 -39.17 10.23 -11.63
CA LYS A 53 -39.38 11.41 -12.45
C LYS A 53 -40.20 12.42 -11.65
N VAL A 54 -39.67 13.61 -11.47
CA VAL A 54 -40.28 14.66 -10.65
C VAL A 54 -40.70 15.84 -11.53
N LYS A 55 -41.92 16.36 -11.31
CA LYS A 55 -42.40 17.58 -11.92
C LYS A 55 -42.58 18.64 -10.85
N GLY A 56 -41.92 19.77 -11.01
CA GLY A 56 -42.01 20.88 -10.07
C GLY A 56 -41.48 22.17 -10.70
N ILE A 57 -41.34 23.20 -9.89
CA ILE A 57 -40.85 24.51 -10.32
C ILE A 57 -39.42 24.66 -9.85
N CYS A 58 -38.51 24.93 -10.79
CA CYS A 58 -37.13 25.25 -10.49
C CYS A 58 -37.04 26.71 -10.04
N MET A 59 -36.52 26.94 -8.83
CA MET A 59 -36.41 28.29 -8.26
C MET A 59 -35.15 28.39 -7.38
N MET A 60 -34.71 29.62 -7.18
CA MET A 60 -33.62 29.89 -6.23
C MET A 60 -34.14 29.71 -4.80
N ASP A 61 -33.51 28.81 -4.06
CA ASP A 61 -33.83 28.60 -2.66
C ASP A 61 -33.35 29.79 -1.82
N LYS A 62 -34.22 30.28 -0.92
CA LYS A 62 -33.94 31.48 -0.13
C LYS A 62 -32.89 31.23 0.98
N PHE A 63 -32.76 29.98 1.41
CA PHE A 63 -31.86 29.62 2.51
C PHE A 63 -30.46 29.22 1.97
N ASP A 64 -30.44 28.39 0.97
CA ASP A 64 -29.19 27.84 0.43
C ASP A 64 -28.60 28.72 -0.68
N HIS A 65 -29.40 29.66 -1.22
CA HIS A 65 -29.01 30.50 -2.36
C HIS A 65 -28.58 29.70 -3.59
N GLU A 66 -29.17 28.53 -3.77
CA GLU A 66 -28.93 27.62 -4.90
C GLU A 66 -30.27 27.25 -5.57
N LEU A 67 -30.18 26.83 -6.86
CA LEU A 67 -31.35 26.33 -7.55
C LEU A 67 -31.85 25.02 -6.94
N ALA A 68 -33.14 24.93 -6.69
CA ALA A 68 -33.80 23.74 -6.20
C ALA A 68 -35.17 23.58 -6.90
N ILE A 69 -35.73 22.38 -6.85
CA ILE A 69 -37.09 22.12 -7.36
C ILE A 69 -38.05 22.08 -6.18
N GLY A 70 -39.00 22.98 -6.21
CA GLY A 70 -40.11 23.05 -5.24
C GLY A 70 -41.45 23.01 -5.95
N SER A 71 -42.53 23.27 -5.19
CA SER A 71 -43.90 23.23 -5.72
C SER A 71 -44.15 21.96 -6.54
N ILE A 72 -43.93 20.81 -5.92
CA ILE A 72 -43.97 19.53 -6.61
C ILE A 72 -45.36 19.22 -7.07
N ALA A 73 -45.53 19.06 -8.40
CA ALA A 73 -46.82 18.71 -9.03
C ALA A 73 -47.01 17.20 -9.14
N GLY A 74 -45.97 16.43 -9.20
CA GLY A 74 -46.04 14.98 -9.28
C GLY A 74 -44.69 14.29 -9.22
N ILE A 75 -44.74 13.05 -8.73
CA ILE A 75 -43.59 12.14 -8.67
C ILE A 75 -44.03 10.81 -9.24
N LYS A 76 -43.23 10.25 -10.16
CA LYS A 76 -43.51 8.97 -10.81
C LYS A 76 -42.29 8.07 -10.70
N LYS A 77 -42.49 6.80 -10.32
CA LYS A 77 -41.46 5.78 -10.42
C LYS A 77 -41.17 5.50 -11.88
N ILE A 78 -39.91 5.40 -12.22
CA ILE A 78 -39.41 5.02 -13.54
C ILE A 78 -38.46 3.83 -13.43
N PRO A 79 -38.25 3.07 -14.52
CA PRO A 79 -37.26 2.01 -14.53
C PRO A 79 -35.85 2.55 -14.37
N ASP A 80 -34.98 1.70 -13.90
CA ASP A 80 -33.54 1.98 -13.84
C ASP A 80 -33.02 2.28 -15.26
N PHE A 81 -32.50 3.48 -15.45
CA PHE A 81 -31.94 3.93 -16.73
C PHE A 81 -30.42 3.79 -16.81
N THR A 82 -29.78 3.27 -15.79
CA THR A 82 -28.32 3.08 -15.78
C THR A 82 -27.96 1.94 -16.74
N ASN A 83 -27.03 2.23 -17.65
CA ASN A 83 -26.49 1.24 -18.56
C ASN A 83 -25.11 0.84 -18.05
N THR A 84 -24.98 -0.38 -17.56
CA THR A 84 -23.69 -0.96 -17.24
C THR A 84 -23.12 -1.58 -18.51
N ARG A 85 -21.88 -1.23 -18.86
CA ARG A 85 -21.17 -1.88 -19.97
C ARG A 85 -21.07 -3.37 -19.69
N MET A 86 -21.28 -4.19 -20.73
CA MET A 86 -21.22 -5.64 -20.63
C MET A 86 -20.17 -6.20 -21.59
N ASP A 87 -19.50 -7.25 -21.17
CA ASP A 87 -18.62 -8.02 -22.03
C ASP A 87 -19.41 -9.15 -22.67
N THR A 88 -19.69 -9.02 -23.97
CA THR A 88 -20.52 -9.95 -24.74
C THR A 88 -19.69 -10.98 -25.52
N SER A 89 -18.37 -10.95 -25.42
CA SER A 89 -17.48 -11.87 -26.12
C SER A 89 -17.69 -13.31 -25.66
N ALA A 90 -17.62 -14.26 -26.59
CA ALA A 90 -17.74 -15.70 -26.28
C ALA A 90 -16.56 -16.21 -25.45
N ARG A 91 -15.37 -15.74 -25.78
CA ARG A 91 -14.14 -15.99 -25.01
C ARG A 91 -13.77 -14.73 -24.25
N LYS A 92 -13.59 -14.84 -22.95
CA LYS A 92 -13.33 -13.71 -22.04
C LYS A 92 -11.84 -13.58 -21.71
N ARG A 93 -11.38 -12.35 -21.61
CA ARG A 93 -10.06 -12.03 -21.10
C ARG A 93 -10.00 -12.08 -19.58
N VAL A 94 -8.81 -12.01 -19.02
CA VAL A 94 -8.56 -11.78 -17.59
C VAL A 94 -7.74 -10.50 -17.44
N GLU A 95 -8.15 -9.60 -16.54
CA GLU A 95 -7.36 -8.42 -16.19
C GLU A 95 -6.30 -8.79 -15.16
N LEU A 96 -5.04 -8.47 -15.47
CA LEU A 96 -3.89 -8.81 -14.64
C LEU A 96 -3.19 -7.60 -14.00
N HIS A 97 -3.72 -6.38 -14.17
CA HIS A 97 -3.12 -5.15 -13.65
C HIS A 97 -4.22 -4.17 -13.26
N CYS A 98 -4.62 -4.20 -12.00
CA CYS A 98 -5.78 -3.46 -11.53
C CYS A 98 -5.50 -2.81 -10.17
N HIS A 99 -5.77 -1.51 -10.09
CA HIS A 99 -5.68 -0.71 -8.88
C HIS A 99 -7.06 -0.47 -8.28
N THR A 100 -7.11 -0.40 -6.96
CA THR A 100 -8.31 -0.12 -6.18
C THR A 100 -8.16 1.21 -5.43
N LYS A 101 -9.17 1.58 -4.64
CA LYS A 101 -9.07 2.72 -3.71
C LYS A 101 -7.93 2.58 -2.68
N MET A 102 -7.37 1.37 -2.50
CA MET A 102 -6.24 1.14 -1.61
C MET A 102 -4.88 1.48 -2.25
N SER A 103 -4.83 1.77 -3.54
CA SER A 103 -3.66 2.41 -4.17
C SER A 103 -3.58 3.86 -3.73
N ASP A 104 -2.55 4.20 -3.02
CA ASP A 104 -2.28 5.46 -2.32
C ASP A 104 -2.63 6.72 -3.15
N MET A 105 -3.82 7.29 -2.95
CA MET A 105 -4.34 8.49 -3.63
C MET A 105 -4.31 8.40 -5.17
N ASP A 106 -4.44 7.22 -5.73
CA ASP A 106 -4.30 6.98 -7.16
C ASP A 106 -5.49 6.22 -7.79
N GLY A 107 -5.89 5.10 -7.21
CA GLY A 107 -7.08 4.36 -7.65
C GLY A 107 -8.35 4.92 -7.01
N VAL A 108 -9.45 4.94 -7.76
CA VAL A 108 -10.71 5.56 -7.31
C VAL A 108 -11.92 4.62 -7.33
N SER A 109 -11.73 3.36 -7.70
CA SER A 109 -12.82 2.37 -7.68
C SER A 109 -12.65 1.38 -6.53
N ASP A 110 -13.75 1.07 -5.85
CA ASP A 110 -13.77 0.10 -4.78
C ASP A 110 -13.51 -1.30 -5.33
N VAL A 111 -12.69 -2.07 -4.63
CA VAL A 111 -12.37 -3.45 -5.04
C VAL A 111 -13.61 -4.32 -5.14
N LYS A 112 -14.62 -4.09 -4.31
CA LYS A 112 -15.89 -4.83 -4.35
C LYS A 112 -16.61 -4.61 -5.68
N ASP A 113 -16.65 -3.39 -6.15
CA ASP A 113 -17.28 -3.03 -7.43
C ASP A 113 -16.51 -3.62 -8.62
N ILE A 114 -15.20 -3.60 -8.56
CA ILE A 114 -14.33 -4.17 -9.60
C ILE A 114 -14.54 -5.69 -9.69
N VAL A 115 -14.53 -6.38 -8.58
CA VAL A 115 -14.72 -7.84 -8.53
C VAL A 115 -16.12 -8.22 -9.00
N LYS A 116 -17.15 -7.52 -8.54
CA LYS A 116 -18.53 -7.74 -8.97
C LYS A 116 -18.70 -7.53 -10.48
N ARG A 117 -18.04 -6.51 -11.04
CA ARG A 117 -18.09 -6.24 -12.48
C ARG A 117 -17.45 -7.37 -13.28
N ALA A 118 -16.28 -7.85 -12.87
CA ALA A 118 -15.60 -8.97 -13.51
C ALA A 118 -16.45 -10.25 -13.49
N MET A 119 -17.08 -10.54 -12.35
CA MET A 119 -18.01 -11.68 -12.22
C MET A 119 -19.23 -11.51 -13.12
N LYS A 120 -19.84 -10.32 -13.15
CA LYS A 120 -21.01 -10.02 -13.99
C LYS A 120 -20.70 -10.17 -15.48
N TRP A 121 -19.48 -9.83 -15.88
CA TRP A 121 -19.02 -9.98 -17.26
C TRP A 121 -18.70 -11.43 -17.64
N GLY A 122 -18.64 -12.34 -16.69
CA GLY A 122 -18.30 -13.74 -16.94
C GLY A 122 -16.81 -13.98 -17.08
N HIS A 123 -15.96 -13.05 -16.64
CA HIS A 123 -14.53 -13.30 -16.57
C HIS A 123 -14.25 -14.35 -15.49
N LYS A 124 -13.29 -15.23 -15.70
CA LYS A 124 -13.00 -16.30 -14.72
C LYS A 124 -12.14 -15.84 -13.54
N ALA A 125 -11.43 -14.73 -13.71
CA ALA A 125 -10.55 -14.20 -12.70
C ALA A 125 -10.28 -12.72 -12.90
N ILE A 126 -9.75 -12.06 -11.86
CA ILE A 126 -9.16 -10.72 -11.94
C ILE A 126 -7.99 -10.64 -10.95
N ALA A 127 -6.92 -9.99 -11.34
CA ALA A 127 -5.80 -9.72 -10.44
C ALA A 127 -5.96 -8.34 -9.78
N ILE A 128 -5.71 -8.27 -8.50
CA ILE A 128 -5.66 -7.02 -7.73
C ILE A 128 -4.19 -6.71 -7.45
N THR A 129 -3.71 -5.60 -7.97
CA THR A 129 -2.29 -5.23 -7.98
C THR A 129 -2.09 -3.75 -7.63
N ASP A 130 -2.43 -3.37 -6.41
CA ASP A 130 -2.26 -2.00 -5.93
C ASP A 130 -0.77 -1.61 -5.82
N HIS A 131 -0.49 -0.32 -5.81
CA HIS A 131 0.87 0.21 -5.65
C HIS A 131 1.46 -0.12 -4.27
N GLY A 132 2.38 -1.05 -4.23
CA GLY A 132 3.20 -1.34 -3.05
C GLY A 132 2.45 -1.86 -1.83
N ASP A 133 1.14 -2.05 -1.90
CA ASP A 133 0.31 -2.54 -0.80
C ASP A 133 -0.66 -3.63 -1.24
N VAL A 134 -1.22 -4.34 -0.26
CA VAL A 134 -2.16 -5.45 -0.50
C VAL A 134 -3.43 -5.31 0.34
N GLN A 135 -3.75 -4.12 0.78
CA GLN A 135 -4.82 -3.85 1.75
C GLN A 135 -6.22 -4.13 1.23
N ALA A 136 -6.41 -4.22 -0.09
CA ALA A 136 -7.70 -4.56 -0.69
C ALA A 136 -8.02 -6.06 -0.68
N PHE A 137 -7.07 -6.93 -0.35
CA PHE A 137 -7.23 -8.38 -0.47
C PHE A 137 -8.40 -8.95 0.35
N PRO A 138 -8.56 -8.62 1.63
CA PRO A 138 -9.67 -9.16 2.41
C PRO A 138 -11.05 -8.82 1.82
N ASP A 139 -11.25 -7.58 1.41
CA ASP A 139 -12.51 -7.13 0.80
C ASP A 139 -12.76 -7.79 -0.55
N ALA A 140 -11.72 -7.99 -1.35
CA ALA A 140 -11.83 -8.73 -2.61
C ALA A 140 -12.30 -10.17 -2.38
N ASN A 141 -11.73 -10.84 -1.38
CA ASN A 141 -12.10 -12.20 -1.02
C ASN A 141 -13.55 -12.30 -0.52
N HIS A 142 -13.97 -11.37 0.34
CA HIS A 142 -15.33 -11.36 0.89
C HIS A 142 -16.40 -11.07 -0.18
N THR A 143 -16.04 -10.46 -1.28
CA THR A 143 -16.97 -10.15 -2.38
C THR A 143 -17.31 -11.38 -3.22
N VAL A 144 -16.41 -12.35 -3.29
CA VAL A 144 -16.61 -13.57 -4.05
C VAL A 144 -17.42 -14.57 -3.22
N PRO A 145 -18.58 -15.05 -3.70
CA PRO A 145 -19.33 -16.09 -3.00
C PRO A 145 -18.51 -17.38 -2.85
N SER A 146 -18.65 -18.05 -1.73
CA SER A 146 -17.87 -19.25 -1.41
C SER A 146 -18.09 -20.42 -2.37
N ASP A 147 -19.23 -20.47 -3.04
CA ASP A 147 -19.60 -21.48 -4.03
C ASP A 147 -19.24 -21.09 -5.48
N SER A 148 -18.65 -19.91 -5.69
CA SER A 148 -18.26 -19.42 -7.01
C SER A 148 -16.92 -19.98 -7.44
N ASP A 149 -16.81 -20.31 -8.72
CA ASP A 149 -15.53 -20.68 -9.35
C ASP A 149 -14.65 -19.46 -9.70
N PHE A 150 -15.21 -18.26 -9.57
CA PHE A 150 -14.47 -17.01 -9.84
C PHE A 150 -13.26 -16.88 -8.87
N LYS A 151 -12.15 -16.45 -9.43
CA LYS A 151 -10.88 -16.39 -8.72
C LYS A 151 -10.35 -14.97 -8.67
N VAL A 152 -9.99 -14.48 -7.48
CA VAL A 152 -9.18 -13.29 -7.32
C VAL A 152 -7.71 -13.73 -7.32
N ILE A 153 -6.90 -13.11 -8.16
CA ILE A 153 -5.46 -13.31 -8.20
C ILE A 153 -4.83 -12.21 -7.34
N TYR A 154 -4.16 -12.61 -6.29
CA TYR A 154 -3.57 -11.69 -5.31
C TYR A 154 -2.17 -11.30 -5.73
N GLY A 155 -1.97 -10.01 -5.96
CA GLY A 155 -0.70 -9.48 -6.39
C GLY A 155 -0.44 -8.06 -5.92
N VAL A 156 0.67 -7.50 -6.36
CA VAL A 156 1.09 -6.14 -6.05
C VAL A 156 1.80 -5.53 -7.25
N GLU A 157 1.63 -4.23 -7.48
CA GLU A 157 2.53 -3.46 -8.33
C GLU A 157 3.67 -2.97 -7.46
N ALA A 158 4.77 -3.71 -7.52
CA ALA A 158 5.95 -3.47 -6.70
C ALA A 158 6.78 -2.30 -7.21
N TYR A 159 7.45 -1.63 -6.31
CA TYR A 159 8.53 -0.69 -6.60
C TYR A 159 9.86 -1.45 -6.54
N LEU A 160 10.24 -2.02 -7.67
CA LEU A 160 11.39 -2.90 -7.79
C LEU A 160 12.68 -2.09 -7.88
N VAL A 161 13.71 -2.52 -7.16
CA VAL A 161 15.05 -1.95 -7.21
C VAL A 161 16.01 -3.02 -7.71
N ASP A 162 16.79 -2.69 -8.75
CA ASP A 162 17.83 -3.59 -9.27
C ASP A 162 19.11 -3.46 -8.46
N ASP A 163 19.17 -4.14 -7.33
CA ASP A 163 20.34 -4.22 -6.47
C ASP A 163 21.34 -5.32 -6.90
N LEU A 164 21.00 -6.08 -7.95
CA LEU A 164 21.90 -7.07 -8.56
C LEU A 164 22.91 -6.41 -9.49
N LYS A 165 22.61 -5.17 -9.91
CA LYS A 165 23.50 -4.40 -10.75
C LYS A 165 24.64 -3.86 -9.90
N GLY A 166 25.83 -4.41 -10.14
CA GLY A 166 27.04 -4.00 -9.45
C GLY A 166 27.53 -2.61 -9.85
N MET A 167 28.38 -2.02 -9.03
CA MET A 167 29.09 -0.77 -9.33
C MET A 167 30.09 -0.94 -10.47
N VAL A 168 30.55 -2.17 -10.69
CA VAL A 168 31.51 -2.57 -11.73
C VAL A 168 30.85 -3.61 -12.61
N THR A 169 30.84 -3.38 -13.91
CA THR A 169 30.30 -4.29 -14.93
C THR A 169 31.45 -4.98 -15.67
N ASP A 170 31.30 -6.26 -15.95
CA ASP A 170 32.30 -7.06 -16.66
C ASP A 170 33.70 -6.97 -16.04
N SER A 171 33.76 -7.04 -14.73
CA SER A 171 35.03 -7.01 -14.00
C SER A 171 35.90 -8.19 -14.33
N GLN A 172 37.19 -7.95 -14.50
CA GLN A 172 38.23 -8.96 -14.64
C GLN A 172 39.16 -8.99 -13.42
N ASN A 173 38.62 -8.58 -12.29
CA ASN A 173 39.34 -8.48 -11.02
C ASN A 173 40.58 -7.60 -11.06
N GLN A 174 40.48 -6.48 -11.82
CA GLN A 174 41.60 -5.54 -11.92
C GLN A 174 41.88 -4.92 -10.54
N ASP A 175 43.15 -4.57 -10.33
CA ASP A 175 43.59 -3.81 -9.19
C ASP A 175 43.03 -2.36 -9.22
N LEU A 176 42.87 -1.72 -8.08
CA LEU A 176 42.49 -0.33 -8.02
C LEU A 176 43.53 0.63 -8.64
N ASP A 177 44.76 0.17 -8.79
CA ASP A 177 45.82 0.91 -9.51
C ASP A 177 45.79 0.74 -11.03
N ALA A 178 44.79 0.10 -11.59
CA ALA A 178 44.60 -0.06 -13.04
C ALA A 178 44.55 1.31 -13.72
N ASP A 179 44.74 1.29 -15.03
CA ASP A 179 44.57 2.47 -15.86
C ASP A 179 43.06 2.69 -16.14
N TYR A 180 42.62 3.91 -16.04
CA TYR A 180 41.22 4.27 -16.25
C TYR A 180 41.09 5.32 -17.36
N VAL A 181 40.00 5.20 -18.13
CA VAL A 181 39.52 6.27 -19.00
C VAL A 181 38.18 6.74 -18.44
N VAL A 182 38.17 7.94 -17.90
CA VAL A 182 36.96 8.61 -17.41
C VAL A 182 36.42 9.47 -18.52
N PHE A 183 35.18 9.25 -18.92
CA PHE A 183 34.63 9.89 -20.10
C PHE A 183 33.20 10.37 -19.88
N ASP A 184 32.81 11.30 -20.72
CA ASP A 184 31.46 11.85 -20.78
C ASP A 184 31.09 12.11 -22.23
N LEU A 185 29.82 11.99 -22.56
CA LEU A 185 29.29 12.24 -23.89
C LEU A 185 28.22 13.34 -23.83
N GLU A 186 28.21 14.20 -24.84
CA GLU A 186 27.06 15.01 -25.17
C GLU A 186 26.34 14.42 -26.38
N THR A 187 25.02 14.42 -26.35
CA THR A 187 24.20 13.74 -27.35
C THR A 187 23.02 14.60 -27.78
N THR A 188 22.40 14.26 -28.91
CA THR A 188 21.18 14.94 -29.38
C THR A 188 19.90 14.52 -28.62
N GLY A 189 20.00 13.57 -27.71
CA GLY A 189 18.86 13.09 -26.89
C GLY A 189 19.24 11.84 -26.13
N PHE A 190 18.24 11.12 -25.61
CA PHE A 190 18.47 10.05 -24.64
C PHE A 190 18.54 8.64 -25.22
N SER A 191 18.11 8.44 -26.48
CA SER A 191 18.06 7.12 -27.09
C SER A 191 19.24 6.86 -28.01
N PRO A 192 20.11 5.86 -27.73
CA PRO A 192 21.20 5.51 -28.64
C PRO A 192 20.72 4.93 -29.98
N GLU A 193 19.45 4.52 -30.08
CA GLU A 193 18.86 4.08 -31.36
C GLU A 193 18.61 5.24 -32.32
N THR A 194 18.08 6.34 -31.81
CA THR A 194 17.59 7.46 -32.63
C THR A 194 18.41 8.73 -32.49
N ASN A 195 19.14 8.89 -31.39
CA ASN A 195 19.94 10.06 -31.13
C ASN A 195 21.44 9.82 -31.47
N ARG A 196 22.17 10.89 -31.55
CA ARG A 196 23.57 10.89 -32.01
C ARG A 196 24.48 11.53 -30.99
N ILE A 197 25.74 11.10 -30.97
CA ILE A 197 26.79 11.72 -30.19
C ILE A 197 27.22 13.03 -30.88
N ILE A 198 27.41 14.10 -30.14
CA ILE A 198 27.86 15.40 -30.61
C ILE A 198 29.19 15.84 -30.00
N GLU A 199 29.56 15.28 -28.85
CA GLU A 199 30.86 15.54 -28.23
C GLU A 199 31.31 14.32 -27.44
N ILE A 200 32.62 14.01 -27.52
CA ILE A 200 33.28 13.01 -26.67
C ILE A 200 34.37 13.72 -25.90
N GLY A 201 34.30 13.65 -24.56
CA GLY A 201 35.34 14.12 -23.66
C GLY A 201 35.82 13.00 -22.79
N ALA A 202 37.11 12.78 -22.70
CA ALA A 202 37.69 11.75 -21.88
C ALA A 202 39.04 12.18 -21.31
N VAL A 203 39.38 11.62 -20.15
CA VAL A 203 40.70 11.77 -19.54
C VAL A 203 41.21 10.40 -19.13
N LYS A 204 42.50 10.17 -19.33
CA LYS A 204 43.16 8.93 -18.89
C LYS A 204 43.77 9.17 -17.53
N VAL A 205 43.48 8.27 -16.60
CA VAL A 205 43.97 8.35 -15.22
C VAL A 205 44.91 7.17 -14.97
N GLN A 206 46.15 7.49 -14.57
CA GLN A 206 47.14 6.51 -14.14
C GLN A 206 47.70 6.94 -12.78
N ASN A 207 47.75 6.01 -11.83
CA ASN A 207 48.22 6.27 -10.46
C ASN A 207 47.61 7.52 -9.81
N GLY A 208 46.32 7.74 -10.00
CA GLY A 208 45.60 8.86 -9.41
C GLY A 208 45.81 10.19 -10.09
N LYS A 209 46.50 10.24 -11.25
CA LYS A 209 46.78 11.46 -11.99
C LYS A 209 46.25 11.37 -13.41
N ILE A 210 45.72 12.50 -13.91
CA ILE A 210 45.32 12.64 -15.31
C ILE A 210 46.59 12.77 -16.15
N VAL A 211 46.81 11.83 -17.05
CA VAL A 211 48.02 11.77 -17.88
C VAL A 211 47.76 12.07 -19.36
N ASP A 212 46.53 11.97 -19.81
CA ASP A 212 46.17 12.23 -21.21
C ASP A 212 44.70 12.64 -21.31
N LYS A 213 44.35 13.33 -22.38
CA LYS A 213 43.02 13.82 -22.68
C LYS A 213 42.59 13.49 -24.09
N PHE A 214 41.32 13.23 -24.28
CA PHE A 214 40.67 13.04 -25.56
C PHE A 214 39.44 13.95 -25.60
N SER A 215 39.38 14.88 -26.54
CA SER A 215 38.26 15.79 -26.65
C SER A 215 37.98 16.12 -28.10
N THR A 216 36.77 15.86 -28.56
CA THR A 216 36.39 16.14 -29.93
C THR A 216 34.89 16.37 -30.03
N PHE A 217 34.49 17.33 -30.88
CA PHE A 217 33.14 17.35 -31.40
C PHE A 217 32.95 16.20 -32.40
N VAL A 218 31.70 15.80 -32.54
CA VAL A 218 31.30 14.79 -33.51
C VAL A 218 30.15 15.37 -34.33
N ASN A 219 30.29 15.27 -35.66
CA ASN A 219 29.19 15.66 -36.54
C ASN A 219 28.09 14.60 -36.48
N PRO A 220 26.92 14.95 -35.94
CA PRO A 220 25.84 13.97 -35.78
C PRO A 220 25.11 13.67 -37.08
N GLN A 221 25.37 14.44 -38.14
CA GLN A 221 24.70 14.33 -39.45
C GLN A 221 23.19 14.52 -39.38
N VAL A 222 22.70 15.08 -38.30
CA VAL A 222 21.32 15.52 -38.06
C VAL A 222 21.34 16.88 -37.35
N PRO A 223 20.31 17.71 -37.48
CA PRO A 223 20.22 18.96 -36.71
C PRO A 223 20.23 18.69 -35.19
N ILE A 224 20.93 19.56 -34.47
CA ILE A 224 20.90 19.52 -33.00
C ILE A 224 19.61 20.17 -32.54
N PRO A 225 18.76 19.46 -31.70
CA PRO A 225 17.54 20.04 -31.16
C PRO A 225 17.85 21.32 -30.35
N PHE A 226 17.02 22.32 -30.49
CA PHE A 226 17.19 23.62 -29.81
C PHE A 226 17.39 23.48 -28.30
N ARG A 227 16.65 22.55 -27.70
CA ARG A 227 16.76 22.29 -26.28
C ARG A 227 18.14 21.75 -25.89
N ILE A 228 18.74 20.89 -26.72
CA ILE A 228 20.09 20.38 -26.48
C ILE A 228 21.11 21.51 -26.63
N GLU A 229 20.89 22.38 -27.59
CA GLU A 229 21.73 23.56 -27.75
C GLU A 229 21.68 24.49 -26.52
N GLN A 230 20.47 24.67 -25.95
CA GLN A 230 20.31 25.44 -24.73
C GLN A 230 21.01 24.78 -23.52
N LEU A 231 20.95 23.42 -23.44
CA LEU A 231 21.54 22.68 -22.34
C LEU A 231 23.05 22.62 -22.41
N THR A 232 23.60 22.32 -23.60
CA THR A 232 25.03 22.03 -23.81
C THR A 232 25.81 23.18 -24.35
N SER A 233 25.14 24.21 -24.85
CA SER A 233 25.74 25.35 -25.62
C SER A 233 26.42 24.87 -26.91
N ILE A 234 26.16 23.68 -27.39
CA ILE A 234 26.69 23.14 -28.65
C ILE A 234 25.64 23.35 -29.73
N ASN A 235 25.99 24.06 -30.77
CA ASN A 235 25.10 24.33 -31.91
C ASN A 235 25.62 23.67 -33.20
N ASP A 236 24.80 23.70 -34.24
CA ASP A 236 25.12 23.05 -35.52
C ASP A 236 26.41 23.57 -36.14
N SER A 237 26.73 24.85 -35.99
CA SER A 237 27.95 25.42 -36.54
C SER A 237 29.23 24.89 -35.90
N MET A 238 29.16 24.45 -34.65
CA MET A 238 30.31 23.90 -33.92
C MET A 238 30.66 22.48 -34.36
N VAL A 239 29.71 21.73 -34.89
CA VAL A 239 29.86 20.29 -35.21
C VAL A 239 29.88 20.03 -36.72
N ILE A 240 29.56 20.99 -37.57
CA ILE A 240 29.41 20.78 -39.02
C ILE A 240 30.71 20.30 -39.68
N ASP A 241 31.83 20.85 -39.22
CA ASP A 241 33.14 20.47 -39.72
C ASP A 241 33.86 19.41 -38.88
N ALA A 242 33.17 18.87 -37.86
CA ALA A 242 33.72 17.85 -37.01
C ALA A 242 33.71 16.46 -37.72
N PRO A 243 34.61 15.54 -37.32
CA PRO A 243 34.55 14.18 -37.85
C PRO A 243 33.27 13.47 -37.48
N VAL A 244 32.85 12.55 -38.33
CA VAL A 244 31.69 11.68 -38.04
C VAL A 244 32.08 10.58 -37.06
N ILE A 245 31.08 9.94 -36.43
CA ILE A 245 31.33 8.89 -35.44
C ILE A 245 32.09 7.68 -36.01
N ALA A 246 31.89 7.37 -37.28
CA ALA A 246 32.62 6.29 -37.96
C ALA A 246 34.14 6.50 -38.01
N ASP A 247 34.57 7.77 -38.05
CA ASP A 247 36.00 8.11 -38.09
C ASP A 247 36.58 8.24 -36.66
N ILE A 248 35.81 8.75 -35.72
CA ILE A 248 36.31 9.08 -34.38
C ILE A 248 36.21 7.93 -33.38
N LEU A 249 35.20 7.06 -33.48
CA LEU A 249 35.00 5.98 -32.51
C LEU A 249 36.16 4.97 -32.50
N PRO A 250 36.74 4.55 -33.63
CA PRO A 250 37.95 3.71 -33.62
C PRO A 250 39.11 4.35 -32.86
N GLU A 251 39.30 5.66 -33.00
CA GLU A 251 40.35 6.41 -32.29
C GLU A 251 40.07 6.46 -30.79
N PHE A 252 38.83 6.70 -30.42
CA PHE A 252 38.41 6.71 -29.02
C PHE A 252 38.58 5.34 -28.37
N MET A 253 38.17 4.24 -29.06
CA MET A 253 38.33 2.89 -28.54
C MET A 253 39.82 2.49 -28.43
N LYS A 254 40.67 3.00 -29.29
CA LYS A 254 42.14 2.82 -29.17
C LYS A 254 42.67 3.58 -27.95
N PHE A 255 42.15 4.79 -27.67
CA PHE A 255 42.50 5.55 -26.48
C PHE A 255 42.10 4.78 -25.20
N CYS A 256 41.01 4.01 -25.22
CA CYS A 256 40.50 3.23 -24.10
C CYS A 256 41.15 1.83 -23.97
N GLU A 257 41.97 1.42 -24.91
CA GLU A 257 42.58 0.08 -24.95
C GLU A 257 43.36 -0.22 -23.66
N GLY A 258 43.08 -1.37 -23.05
CA GLY A 258 43.71 -1.76 -21.80
C GLY A 258 43.29 -1.01 -20.55
N CYS A 259 42.30 -0.12 -20.67
CA CYS A 259 41.81 0.69 -19.56
C CYS A 259 40.44 0.26 -19.12
N VAL A 260 40.13 0.47 -17.82
CA VAL A 260 38.77 0.40 -17.26
C VAL A 260 38.06 1.68 -17.65
N MET A 261 36.86 1.61 -18.18
CA MET A 261 36.04 2.79 -18.53
C MET A 261 35.19 3.23 -17.35
N VAL A 262 35.18 4.51 -17.07
CA VAL A 262 34.50 5.14 -15.94
C VAL A 262 33.62 6.27 -16.43
N ALA A 263 32.41 6.34 -16.00
CA ALA A 263 31.50 7.45 -16.29
C ALA A 263 30.53 7.69 -15.14
N HIS A 264 29.98 8.90 -15.09
CA HIS A 264 28.95 9.28 -14.12
C HIS A 264 27.57 8.95 -14.70
N ASN A 265 26.89 7.94 -14.16
CA ASN A 265 25.74 7.27 -14.76
C ASN A 265 26.14 6.49 -16.05
N ALA A 266 27.09 5.60 -15.89
CA ALA A 266 27.82 4.92 -16.98
C ALA A 266 26.91 4.20 -18.00
N ASP A 267 25.74 3.72 -17.61
CA ASP A 267 24.81 3.04 -18.52
C ASP A 267 24.37 3.93 -19.66
N PHE A 268 24.18 5.21 -19.41
CA PHE A 268 23.81 6.18 -20.45
C PHE A 268 24.92 6.29 -21.49
N ASP A 269 26.12 6.67 -21.08
CA ASP A 269 27.22 6.90 -21.98
C ASP A 269 27.67 5.61 -22.71
N MET A 270 27.74 4.51 -21.97
CA MET A 270 28.09 3.20 -22.55
C MET A 270 27.03 2.68 -23.51
N SER A 271 25.78 3.02 -23.35
CA SER A 271 24.74 2.64 -24.31
C SER A 271 25.00 3.21 -25.69
N PHE A 272 25.42 4.48 -25.76
CA PHE A 272 25.81 5.12 -27.02
C PHE A 272 27.11 4.54 -27.62
N ILE A 273 28.10 4.31 -26.77
CA ILE A 273 29.38 3.68 -27.24
C ILE A 273 29.12 2.28 -27.75
N LYS A 274 28.44 1.43 -27.01
CA LYS A 274 28.15 0.03 -27.42
C LYS A 274 27.33 -0.03 -28.71
N LYS A 275 26.29 0.83 -28.80
CA LYS A 275 25.44 0.86 -30.00
C LYS A 275 26.20 1.28 -31.25
N ASN A 276 27.05 2.31 -31.16
CA ASN A 276 27.86 2.73 -32.28
C ASN A 276 28.97 1.72 -32.61
N CYS A 277 29.56 1.06 -31.62
CA CYS A 277 30.50 -0.05 -31.86
C CYS A 277 29.82 -1.22 -32.59
N GLN A 278 28.57 -1.55 -32.21
CA GLN A 278 27.81 -2.59 -32.93
C GLN A 278 27.57 -2.21 -34.40
N ARG A 279 27.15 -0.95 -34.64
CA ARG A 279 26.90 -0.46 -36.01
C ARG A 279 28.16 -0.48 -36.89
N LEU A 280 29.30 -0.23 -36.27
CA LEU A 280 30.61 -0.17 -36.96
C LEU A 280 31.40 -1.47 -36.89
N ASP A 281 30.82 -2.52 -36.32
CA ASP A 281 31.44 -3.82 -36.12
C ASP A 281 32.77 -3.76 -35.35
N ILE A 282 32.81 -2.94 -34.31
CA ILE A 282 33.94 -2.78 -33.41
C ILE A 282 33.71 -3.60 -32.15
N PRO A 283 34.63 -4.51 -31.75
CA PRO A 283 34.51 -5.22 -30.48
C PRO A 283 34.51 -4.26 -29.31
N CYS A 284 33.53 -4.38 -28.38
CA CYS A 284 33.39 -3.53 -27.23
C CYS A 284 32.87 -4.32 -26.01
N LYS A 285 33.81 -4.76 -25.19
CA LYS A 285 33.51 -5.47 -23.93
C LYS A 285 34.40 -4.98 -22.77
N PRO A 286 34.46 -3.65 -22.51
CA PRO A 286 35.28 -3.12 -21.44
C PRO A 286 34.72 -3.43 -20.06
N THR A 287 35.58 -3.39 -19.04
CA THR A 287 35.18 -3.25 -17.67
C THR A 287 34.71 -1.81 -17.43
N ILE A 288 33.56 -1.64 -16.82
CA ILE A 288 32.91 -0.34 -16.65
C ILE A 288 32.69 -0.09 -15.17
N VAL A 289 33.02 1.11 -14.70
CA VAL A 289 32.73 1.58 -13.34
C VAL A 289 31.77 2.76 -13.40
N ASP A 290 30.70 2.70 -12.59
CA ASP A 290 29.72 3.78 -12.49
C ASP A 290 29.95 4.59 -11.21
N THR A 291 30.28 5.85 -11.36
CA THR A 291 30.54 6.75 -10.22
C THR A 291 29.28 7.16 -9.49
N VAL A 292 28.09 7.11 -10.10
CA VAL A 292 26.82 7.29 -9.39
C VAL A 292 26.59 6.13 -8.41
N ALA A 293 26.79 4.92 -8.86
CA ALA A 293 26.66 3.74 -7.99
C ALA A 293 27.68 3.76 -6.84
N LEU A 294 28.92 4.14 -7.11
CA LEU A 294 29.93 4.35 -6.07
C LEU A 294 29.53 5.46 -5.08
N ALA A 295 29.03 6.57 -5.58
CA ALA A 295 28.62 7.71 -4.73
C ALA A 295 27.49 7.32 -3.78
N ARG A 296 26.55 6.49 -4.21
CA ARG A 296 25.45 5.99 -3.35
C ARG A 296 25.98 5.23 -2.13
N VAL A 297 27.07 4.50 -2.32
CA VAL A 297 27.69 3.70 -1.24
C VAL A 297 28.65 4.53 -0.41
N LEU A 298 29.51 5.33 -1.05
CA LEU A 298 30.58 6.07 -0.39
C LEU A 298 30.13 7.39 0.24
N LEU A 299 29.03 7.97 -0.23
CA LEU A 299 28.45 9.22 0.24
C LEU A 299 27.01 9.01 0.74
N PRO A 300 26.80 8.25 1.80
CA PRO A 300 25.47 7.84 2.24
C PRO A 300 24.57 9.00 2.69
N ASN A 301 25.16 10.14 3.02
CA ASN A 301 24.42 11.32 3.51
C ASN A 301 23.82 12.20 2.39
N LEU A 302 24.15 11.92 1.14
CA LEU A 302 23.59 12.66 0.02
C LEU A 302 22.23 12.12 -0.39
N ASN A 303 21.32 13.02 -0.75
CA ASN A 303 19.98 12.70 -1.24
C ASN A 303 19.89 12.72 -2.78
N ARG A 304 20.87 13.31 -3.45
CA ARG A 304 20.97 13.42 -4.91
C ARG A 304 22.39 13.13 -5.33
N PHE A 305 22.55 12.54 -6.51
CA PHE A 305 23.85 12.09 -7.01
C PHE A 305 24.17 12.66 -8.40
N LYS A 306 23.64 13.86 -8.70
CA LYS A 306 24.05 14.59 -9.89
C LYS A 306 25.52 14.98 -9.76
N LEU A 307 26.20 15.14 -10.90
CA LEU A 307 27.63 15.43 -10.94
C LEU A 307 28.01 16.67 -10.11
N ASP A 308 27.23 17.76 -10.23
CA ASP A 308 27.42 18.99 -9.47
C ASP A 308 27.29 18.77 -7.95
N THR A 309 26.32 17.97 -7.53
CA THR A 309 26.07 17.68 -6.12
C THR A 309 27.20 16.85 -5.53
N VAL A 310 27.64 15.81 -6.24
CA VAL A 310 28.75 14.96 -5.81
C VAL A 310 30.07 15.74 -5.80
N ALA A 311 30.33 16.55 -6.83
CA ALA A 311 31.51 17.41 -6.89
C ALA A 311 31.58 18.36 -5.69
N LYS A 312 30.48 19.02 -5.36
CA LYS A 312 30.37 19.92 -4.21
C LYS A 312 30.63 19.18 -2.89
N ALA A 313 30.08 17.99 -2.72
CA ALA A 313 30.27 17.19 -1.51
C ALA A 313 31.72 16.77 -1.28
N LEU A 314 32.49 16.58 -2.35
CA LEU A 314 33.89 16.18 -2.31
C LEU A 314 34.86 17.38 -2.47
N GLY A 315 34.35 18.59 -2.61
CA GLY A 315 35.18 19.78 -2.82
C GLY A 315 35.88 19.81 -4.19
N VAL A 316 35.31 19.17 -5.20
CA VAL A 316 35.80 19.18 -6.59
C VAL A 316 35.15 20.32 -7.34
N SER A 317 35.96 21.08 -8.10
CA SER A 317 35.49 22.17 -8.95
C SER A 317 34.84 21.63 -10.22
N LEU A 318 33.69 22.18 -10.60
CA LEU A 318 32.99 21.89 -11.85
C LEU A 318 32.82 23.20 -12.60
N GLU A 319 33.71 23.44 -13.55
CA GLU A 319 33.65 24.59 -14.47
C GLU A 319 33.06 24.11 -15.80
N ASN A 320 32.35 25.00 -16.50
CA ASN A 320 31.75 24.71 -17.80
C ASN A 320 30.93 23.42 -17.87
N HIS A 321 30.07 23.21 -16.87
CA HIS A 321 29.17 22.06 -16.84
C HIS A 321 28.42 21.93 -18.18
N HIS A 322 28.24 20.68 -18.64
CA HIS A 322 27.70 20.29 -19.96
C HIS A 322 28.70 20.51 -21.14
N ARG A 323 30.00 20.51 -20.83
CA ARG A 323 31.05 20.28 -21.82
C ARG A 323 31.72 18.97 -21.46
N ALA A 324 31.72 18.01 -22.40
CA ALA A 324 32.06 16.61 -22.13
C ALA A 324 33.46 16.44 -21.49
N VAL A 325 34.47 17.18 -21.93
CA VAL A 325 35.81 17.04 -21.34
C VAL A 325 35.91 17.65 -19.93
N ASP A 326 35.15 18.70 -19.64
CA ASP A 326 35.13 19.28 -18.31
C ASP A 326 34.37 18.42 -17.31
N ASP A 327 33.25 17.86 -17.74
CA ASP A 327 32.49 16.87 -16.94
C ASP A 327 33.29 15.57 -16.73
N ALA A 328 34.01 15.10 -17.75
CA ALA A 328 34.91 13.94 -17.60
C ALA A 328 36.08 14.23 -16.64
N GLY A 329 36.66 15.43 -16.69
CA GLY A 329 37.72 15.85 -15.78
C GLY A 329 37.21 15.92 -14.32
N CYS A 330 36.04 16.50 -14.12
CA CYS A 330 35.41 16.55 -12.80
C CYS A 330 35.12 15.13 -12.27
N THR A 331 34.55 14.27 -13.11
CA THR A 331 34.27 12.87 -12.78
C THR A 331 35.57 12.12 -12.44
N ALA A 332 36.65 12.38 -13.14
CA ALA A 332 37.94 11.78 -12.85
C ALA A 332 38.49 12.18 -11.48
N GLU A 333 38.38 13.45 -11.11
CA GLU A 333 38.78 13.90 -9.76
C GLU A 333 37.92 13.28 -8.65
N ILE A 334 36.61 13.18 -8.90
CA ILE A 334 35.69 12.48 -8.02
C ILE A 334 36.09 11.01 -7.89
N PHE A 335 36.36 10.35 -9.01
CA PHE A 335 36.73 8.94 -9.02
C PHE A 335 38.05 8.67 -8.30
N VAL A 336 39.04 9.52 -8.45
CA VAL A 336 40.32 9.42 -7.71
C VAL A 336 40.05 9.51 -6.20
N LYS A 337 39.20 10.41 -5.75
CA LYS A 337 38.82 10.49 -4.34
C LYS A 337 38.07 9.22 -3.88
N PHE A 338 37.24 8.67 -4.72
CA PHE A 338 36.57 7.39 -4.40
C PHE A 338 37.57 6.24 -4.29
N ILE A 339 38.59 6.19 -5.15
CA ILE A 339 39.65 5.17 -5.03
C ILE A 339 40.39 5.29 -3.69
N GLU A 340 40.71 6.51 -3.27
CA GLU A 340 41.31 6.73 -1.93
C GLU A 340 40.41 6.24 -0.80
N MET A 341 39.11 6.58 -0.87
CA MET A 341 38.13 6.10 0.11
C MET A 341 37.99 4.57 0.13
N LEU A 342 38.02 3.92 -1.04
CA LEU A 342 37.97 2.47 -1.15
C LEU A 342 39.20 1.79 -0.53
N ARG A 343 40.40 2.37 -0.76
CA ARG A 343 41.63 1.90 -0.13
C ARG A 343 41.60 2.03 1.39
N GLU A 344 41.08 3.12 1.90
CA GLU A 344 40.89 3.33 3.36
C GLU A 344 39.95 2.27 3.96
N ARG A 345 39.04 1.70 3.16
CA ARG A 345 38.17 0.59 3.57
C ARG A 345 38.82 -0.79 3.39
N GLY A 346 40.08 -0.85 2.99
CA GLY A 346 40.84 -2.09 2.82
C GLY A 346 40.60 -2.82 1.52
N MET A 347 40.01 -2.16 0.52
CA MET A 347 39.77 -2.75 -0.79
C MET A 347 40.96 -2.58 -1.71
N SER A 348 41.27 -3.60 -2.53
CA SER A 348 42.39 -3.58 -3.47
C SER A 348 42.00 -3.96 -4.90
N THR A 349 40.87 -4.59 -5.11
CA THR A 349 40.40 -5.03 -6.44
C THR A 349 39.01 -4.57 -6.76
N LEU A 350 38.66 -4.53 -8.07
CA LEU A 350 37.31 -4.16 -8.52
C LEU A 350 36.23 -5.17 -8.11
N ASP A 351 36.58 -6.45 -7.99
CA ASP A 351 35.63 -7.46 -7.52
C ASP A 351 35.25 -7.21 -6.04
N GLU A 352 36.20 -6.82 -5.21
CA GLU A 352 35.94 -6.44 -3.82
C GLU A 352 35.05 -5.21 -3.72
N VAL A 353 35.26 -4.22 -4.60
CA VAL A 353 34.41 -3.03 -4.70
C VAL A 353 32.97 -3.42 -5.05
N ASN A 354 32.83 -4.29 -6.03
CA ASN A 354 31.51 -4.74 -6.49
C ASN A 354 30.75 -5.51 -5.39
N ALA A 355 31.46 -6.33 -4.62
CA ALA A 355 30.87 -7.07 -3.51
C ALA A 355 30.42 -6.18 -2.32
N MET A 356 30.99 -4.99 -2.17
CA MET A 356 30.76 -4.09 -1.05
C MET A 356 29.35 -3.53 -0.97
N GLY A 357 28.67 -3.31 -2.07
CA GLY A 357 27.57 -2.38 -2.09
C GLY A 357 26.21 -2.85 -2.60
N THR A 358 26.09 -4.10 -3.05
CA THR A 358 24.89 -4.53 -3.78
C THR A 358 23.64 -4.72 -2.92
N SER A 359 23.77 -4.91 -1.61
CA SER A 359 22.63 -5.26 -0.75
C SER A 359 22.48 -4.39 0.50
N SER A 360 23.19 -3.25 0.63
CA SER A 360 22.97 -2.37 1.78
C SER A 360 21.59 -1.71 1.71
N VAL A 361 20.91 -1.64 2.85
CA VAL A 361 19.59 -0.98 2.96
C VAL A 361 19.66 0.47 2.47
N GLN A 362 20.69 1.19 2.84
CA GLN A 362 20.89 2.59 2.44
C GLN A 362 21.04 2.74 0.93
N ASN A 363 21.72 1.82 0.27
CA ASN A 363 21.87 1.83 -1.17
C ASN A 363 20.52 1.58 -1.86
N VAL A 364 19.77 0.56 -1.44
CA VAL A 364 18.44 0.25 -1.96
C VAL A 364 17.49 1.44 -1.83
N GLN A 365 17.50 2.13 -0.70
CA GLN A 365 16.66 3.30 -0.45
C GLN A 365 16.93 4.48 -1.39
N LYS A 366 18.09 4.53 -2.00
CA LYS A 366 18.53 5.63 -2.88
C LYS A 366 18.52 5.28 -4.37
N MET A 367 18.35 4.01 -4.71
CA MET A 367 18.34 3.55 -6.11
C MET A 367 17.01 3.87 -6.80
N PRO A 368 16.99 3.97 -8.14
CA PRO A 368 15.75 4.12 -8.88
C PRO A 368 14.81 2.94 -8.67
N THR A 369 13.51 3.22 -8.69
CA THR A 369 12.47 2.20 -8.61
C THR A 369 11.80 2.03 -9.96
N TYR A 370 11.44 0.78 -10.28
CA TYR A 370 10.70 0.42 -11.47
C TYR A 370 9.47 -0.39 -11.08
N HIS A 371 8.36 -0.18 -11.79
CA HIS A 371 7.17 -0.97 -11.53
C HIS A 371 7.35 -2.41 -12.01
N ALA A 372 6.83 -3.34 -11.24
CA ALA A 372 6.77 -4.75 -11.61
C ALA A 372 5.52 -5.37 -10.98
N ILE A 373 4.85 -6.28 -11.69
CA ILE A 373 3.68 -6.96 -11.17
C ILE A 373 4.12 -8.30 -10.59
N ILE A 374 3.84 -8.50 -9.30
CA ILE A 374 4.12 -9.76 -8.62
C ILE A 374 2.78 -10.41 -8.28
N LEU A 375 2.57 -11.65 -8.75
CA LEU A 375 1.34 -12.40 -8.54
C LEU A 375 1.62 -13.64 -7.69
N ALA A 376 0.77 -13.92 -6.71
CA ALA A 376 0.82 -15.14 -5.92
C ALA A 376 0.11 -16.28 -6.66
N THR A 377 0.80 -17.40 -6.89
CA THR A 377 0.23 -18.55 -7.61
C THR A 377 -0.35 -19.61 -6.68
N CYS A 378 0.04 -19.61 -5.42
CA CYS A 378 -0.39 -20.57 -4.41
C CYS A 378 -0.27 -19.94 -3.02
N ASP A 379 -0.69 -20.68 -2.00
CA ASP A 379 -0.64 -20.17 -0.62
C ASP A 379 0.79 -19.87 -0.13
N GLN A 380 1.76 -20.69 -0.50
CA GLN A 380 3.17 -20.41 -0.22
C GLN A 380 3.64 -19.11 -0.90
N GLY A 381 3.21 -18.89 -2.13
CA GLY A 381 3.48 -17.64 -2.85
C GLY A 381 2.87 -16.43 -2.16
N ARG A 382 1.65 -16.55 -1.66
CA ARG A 382 0.98 -15.52 -0.86
C ARG A 382 1.80 -15.15 0.38
N THR A 383 2.26 -16.16 1.12
CA THR A 383 3.12 -15.94 2.29
C THR A 383 4.43 -15.25 1.91
N ASN A 384 5.05 -15.64 0.82
CA ASN A 384 6.26 -15.02 0.30
C ASN A 384 6.00 -13.57 -0.14
N LEU A 385 4.86 -13.32 -0.78
CA LEU A 385 4.44 -11.95 -1.12
C LEU A 385 4.32 -11.09 0.12
N TYR A 386 3.72 -11.59 1.18
CA TYR A 386 3.55 -10.86 2.44
C TYR A 386 4.90 -10.57 3.11
N LYS A 387 5.86 -11.50 3.02
CA LYS A 387 7.23 -11.26 3.48
C LYS A 387 7.90 -10.14 2.70
N LEU A 388 7.74 -10.11 1.38
CA LEU A 388 8.28 -9.04 0.53
C LEU A 388 7.64 -7.68 0.83
N ILE A 389 6.33 -7.62 0.97
CA ILE A 389 5.61 -6.39 1.34
C ILE A 389 6.06 -5.89 2.71
N SER A 390 6.26 -6.79 3.67
CA SER A 390 6.74 -6.45 5.01
C SER A 390 8.16 -5.88 4.98
N LEU A 391 9.06 -6.50 4.23
CA LEU A 391 10.43 -6.00 4.04
C LEU A 391 10.43 -4.62 3.37
N ALA A 392 9.58 -4.44 2.36
CA ALA A 392 9.46 -3.18 1.65
C ALA A 392 9.03 -2.02 2.58
N HIS A 393 8.18 -2.30 3.56
CA HIS A 393 7.67 -1.28 4.48
C HIS A 393 8.53 -1.11 5.74
N ILE A 394 9.14 -2.17 6.25
CA ILE A 394 9.91 -2.13 7.50
C ILE A 394 11.37 -1.80 7.24
N LYS A 395 11.97 -2.42 6.24
CA LYS A 395 13.42 -2.37 6.01
C LYS A 395 13.84 -1.40 4.92
N TYR A 396 13.14 -1.40 3.78
CA TYR A 396 13.56 -0.70 2.57
C TYR A 396 12.75 0.53 2.21
N TYR A 397 11.81 0.93 3.05
CA TYR A 397 10.95 2.07 2.76
C TYR A 397 11.75 3.39 2.71
N HIS A 398 11.62 4.10 1.62
CA HIS A 398 12.06 5.48 1.48
C HIS A 398 11.20 6.15 0.42
N ARG A 399 10.24 6.98 0.84
CA ARG A 399 9.17 7.57 0.02
C ARG A 399 8.23 6.55 -0.62
N ARG A 400 8.69 5.33 -0.85
CA ARG A 400 7.96 4.21 -1.45
C ARG A 400 8.40 2.90 -0.81
N PRO A 401 7.52 1.89 -0.76
CA PRO A 401 7.91 0.56 -0.27
C PRO A 401 8.72 -0.17 -1.35
N ARG A 402 10.03 -0.18 -1.20
CA ARG A 402 10.97 -0.70 -2.21
C ARG A 402 11.21 -2.18 -2.02
N ILE A 403 11.21 -2.93 -3.13
CA ILE A 403 11.54 -4.36 -3.14
C ILE A 403 12.82 -4.56 -3.95
N PRO A 404 13.95 -4.94 -3.31
CA PRO A 404 15.16 -5.30 -4.03
C PRO A 404 14.98 -6.60 -4.82
N LYS A 405 15.56 -6.70 -6.01
CA LYS A 405 15.56 -7.94 -6.80
C LYS A 405 16.16 -9.12 -6.02
N SER A 406 17.17 -8.88 -5.21
CA SER A 406 17.79 -9.90 -4.37
C SER A 406 16.80 -10.54 -3.39
N GLU A 407 15.96 -9.73 -2.76
CA GLU A 407 14.90 -10.21 -1.86
C GLU A 407 13.79 -10.93 -2.64
N PHE A 408 13.43 -10.43 -3.81
CA PHE A 408 12.46 -11.12 -4.67
C PHE A 408 12.96 -12.51 -5.06
N ILE A 409 14.21 -12.64 -5.46
CA ILE A 409 14.81 -13.95 -5.82
C ILE A 409 14.78 -14.89 -4.63
N ARG A 410 15.06 -14.38 -3.43
CA ARG A 410 15.04 -15.16 -2.20
C ARG A 410 13.66 -15.76 -1.88
N TYR A 411 12.59 -15.02 -2.18
CA TYR A 411 11.20 -15.41 -1.90
C TYR A 411 10.40 -15.73 -3.15
N ARG A 412 11.06 -16.07 -4.24
CA ARG A 412 10.43 -16.26 -5.56
C ARG A 412 9.46 -17.43 -5.63
N ASP A 413 9.59 -18.44 -4.77
CA ASP A 413 8.76 -19.63 -4.83
C ASP A 413 7.26 -19.29 -4.68
N GLY A 414 6.47 -19.78 -5.65
CA GLY A 414 5.03 -19.50 -5.69
C GLY A 414 4.65 -18.12 -6.20
N LEU A 415 5.60 -17.36 -6.76
CA LEU A 415 5.37 -16.04 -7.32
C LEU A 415 5.66 -16.00 -8.82
N LEU A 416 4.87 -15.20 -9.53
CA LEU A 416 5.15 -14.78 -10.90
C LEU A 416 5.48 -13.29 -10.92
N ILE A 417 6.41 -12.89 -11.75
CA ILE A 417 6.74 -11.47 -11.94
C ILE A 417 6.55 -11.07 -13.40
N GLY A 418 5.84 -9.95 -13.60
CA GLY A 418 5.58 -9.35 -14.90
C GLY A 418 6.25 -8.00 -15.07
N SER A 419 6.51 -7.62 -16.31
CA SER A 419 7.26 -6.41 -16.65
C SER A 419 6.53 -5.08 -16.44
N ALA A 420 5.25 -5.13 -16.09
CA ALA A 420 4.40 -3.97 -15.78
C ALA A 420 4.26 -2.93 -16.92
N CYS A 421 4.07 -1.66 -16.54
CA CYS A 421 3.71 -0.55 -17.40
C CYS A 421 4.95 0.19 -17.97
N GLU A 422 4.73 1.42 -18.46
CA GLU A 422 5.77 2.31 -18.96
C GLU A 422 6.79 2.73 -17.89
N ALA A 423 6.42 2.63 -16.63
CA ALA A 423 7.34 2.85 -15.49
C ALA A 423 8.13 1.59 -15.13
N GLY A 424 7.93 0.49 -15.85
CA GLY A 424 8.66 -0.74 -15.69
C GLY A 424 10.05 -0.67 -16.30
N GLU A 425 10.92 -1.54 -15.85
CA GLU A 425 12.33 -1.57 -16.23
C GLU A 425 12.52 -1.90 -17.71
N LEU A 426 11.78 -2.91 -18.21
CA LEU A 426 11.87 -3.33 -19.62
C LEU A 426 11.36 -2.23 -20.55
N TYR A 427 10.20 -1.67 -20.28
CA TYR A 427 9.63 -0.61 -21.10
C TYR A 427 10.57 0.60 -21.17
N ARG A 428 11.12 1.00 -20.04
CA ARG A 428 12.10 2.10 -19.99
C ARG A 428 13.37 1.81 -20.72
N ALA A 429 13.88 0.59 -20.66
CA ALA A 429 15.07 0.19 -21.41
C ALA A 429 14.82 0.27 -22.92
N ILE A 430 13.67 -0.18 -23.39
CA ILE A 430 13.29 -0.09 -24.81
C ILE A 430 13.08 1.38 -25.22
N LEU A 431 12.36 2.14 -24.41
CA LEU A 431 12.09 3.56 -24.65
C LEU A 431 13.38 4.37 -24.81
N ASN A 432 14.37 4.09 -23.97
CA ASN A 432 15.66 4.78 -23.97
C ASN A 432 16.70 4.13 -24.89
N GLY A 433 16.29 3.14 -25.69
CA GLY A 433 17.14 2.48 -26.67
C GLY A 433 18.36 1.77 -26.09
N ARG A 434 18.21 1.12 -24.95
CA ARG A 434 19.30 0.38 -24.31
C ARG A 434 19.79 -0.77 -25.19
N PRO A 435 21.06 -1.22 -25.00
CA PRO A 435 21.61 -2.33 -25.79
C PRO A 435 20.80 -3.63 -25.65
N GLU A 436 20.80 -4.42 -26.71
CA GLU A 436 20.08 -5.72 -26.76
C GLU A 436 20.50 -6.68 -25.65
N GLU A 437 21.76 -6.66 -25.23
CA GLU A 437 22.25 -7.48 -24.11
C GLU A 437 21.55 -7.15 -22.83
N GLU A 438 21.37 -5.85 -22.53
CA GLU A 438 20.67 -5.38 -21.34
C GLU A 438 19.19 -5.74 -21.41
N ILE A 439 18.55 -5.51 -22.55
CA ILE A 439 17.13 -5.88 -22.77
C ILE A 439 16.93 -7.39 -22.61
N SER A 440 17.83 -8.21 -23.15
CA SER A 440 17.76 -9.67 -23.01
C SER A 440 17.87 -10.13 -21.57
N ARG A 441 18.76 -9.53 -20.81
CA ARG A 441 18.91 -9.80 -19.38
C ARG A 441 17.61 -9.45 -18.62
N LEU A 442 16.98 -8.32 -18.92
CA LEU A 442 15.73 -7.89 -18.30
C LEU A 442 14.58 -8.85 -18.64
N VAL A 443 14.45 -9.24 -19.93
CA VAL A 443 13.40 -10.18 -20.34
C VAL A 443 13.54 -11.53 -19.65
N ASN A 444 14.76 -12.03 -19.48
CA ASN A 444 14.99 -13.29 -18.78
C ASN A 444 14.60 -13.26 -17.30
N PHE A 445 14.64 -12.11 -16.67
CA PHE A 445 14.24 -11.95 -15.27
C PHE A 445 12.73 -12.12 -15.07
N TYR A 446 11.92 -11.64 -16.01
CA TYR A 446 10.46 -11.66 -15.90
C TYR A 446 9.88 -12.99 -16.37
N ASP A 447 8.81 -13.44 -15.69
CA ASP A 447 8.08 -14.64 -16.08
C ASP A 447 7.13 -14.40 -17.25
N TYR A 448 6.62 -13.17 -17.35
CA TYR A 448 5.79 -12.74 -18.47
C TYR A 448 6.00 -11.25 -18.75
N LEU A 449 5.61 -10.82 -19.93
CA LEU A 449 5.73 -9.44 -20.36
C LEU A 449 4.34 -8.81 -20.50
N GLU A 450 4.26 -7.50 -20.38
CA GLU A 450 3.02 -6.77 -20.41
C GLU A 450 3.05 -5.67 -21.46
N ILE A 451 1.93 -5.48 -22.15
CA ILE A 451 1.67 -4.35 -23.03
C ILE A 451 0.32 -3.72 -22.64
N GLN A 452 0.18 -2.43 -22.90
CA GLN A 452 -1.00 -1.66 -22.54
C GLN A 452 -1.56 -0.86 -23.71
N PRO A 453 -2.81 -0.43 -23.67
CA PRO A 453 -3.38 0.45 -24.68
C PRO A 453 -2.54 1.71 -24.89
N LEU A 454 -2.46 2.18 -26.11
CA LEU A 454 -1.65 3.37 -26.46
C LEU A 454 -2.04 4.61 -25.67
N GLY A 455 -3.32 4.75 -25.37
CA GLY A 455 -3.83 5.88 -24.59
C GLY A 455 -3.23 5.97 -23.18
N ASN A 456 -2.82 4.84 -22.58
CA ASN A 456 -2.17 4.81 -21.27
C ASN A 456 -0.82 5.51 -21.29
N ASN A 457 -0.15 5.53 -22.45
CA ASN A 457 1.19 6.08 -22.62
C ASN A 457 1.21 7.34 -23.51
N ALA A 458 0.04 7.91 -23.82
CA ALA A 458 -0.05 9.10 -24.65
C ALA A 458 0.69 10.30 -24.07
N PHE A 459 0.87 10.37 -22.76
CA PHE A 459 1.63 11.43 -22.11
C PHE A 459 3.11 11.47 -22.59
N LEU A 460 3.67 10.33 -22.99
CA LEU A 460 5.02 10.25 -23.55
C LEU A 460 5.12 10.98 -24.89
N VAL A 461 4.04 10.99 -25.66
CA VAL A 461 3.98 11.73 -26.93
C VAL A 461 3.92 13.25 -26.68
N ARG A 462 3.25 13.67 -25.61
CA ARG A 462 3.13 15.08 -25.21
C ARG A 462 4.39 15.63 -24.55
N ASP A 463 5.21 14.77 -23.97
CA ASP A 463 6.46 15.15 -23.29
C ASP A 463 7.56 15.41 -24.34
N GLU A 464 7.99 16.66 -24.43
CA GLU A 464 9.06 17.08 -25.34
C GLU A 464 10.40 16.40 -25.03
N ASP A 465 10.58 15.93 -23.81
CA ASP A 465 11.80 15.22 -23.38
C ASP A 465 11.80 13.74 -23.73
N SER A 466 10.65 13.21 -24.08
CA SER A 466 10.50 11.81 -24.43
C SER A 466 11.08 11.53 -25.84
N PRO A 467 11.72 10.38 -26.05
CA PRO A 467 12.14 9.96 -27.38
C PRO A 467 10.98 9.58 -28.30
N VAL A 468 9.76 9.50 -27.76
CA VAL A 468 8.55 9.17 -28.50
C VAL A 468 7.93 10.43 -29.08
N ALA A 469 7.69 10.43 -30.40
CA ALA A 469 7.10 11.58 -31.10
C ALA A 469 5.65 11.37 -31.51
N SER A 470 5.21 10.11 -31.63
CA SER A 470 3.87 9.79 -32.12
C SER A 470 3.37 8.45 -31.57
N ASN A 471 2.07 8.16 -31.81
CA ASN A 471 1.50 6.85 -31.50
C ASN A 471 2.19 5.70 -32.26
N ASP A 472 2.73 5.94 -33.43
CA ASP A 472 3.48 4.91 -34.18
C ASP A 472 4.71 4.45 -33.40
N ASP A 473 5.37 5.34 -32.70
CA ASP A 473 6.50 4.98 -31.84
C ASP A 473 6.05 4.10 -30.67
N LEU A 474 4.89 4.39 -30.08
CA LEU A 474 4.30 3.57 -29.01
C LEU A 474 3.92 2.17 -29.53
N ILE A 475 3.38 2.09 -30.74
CA ILE A 475 3.07 0.82 -31.40
C ILE A 475 4.36 0.00 -31.59
N GLU A 476 5.42 0.62 -32.06
CA GLU A 476 6.71 -0.06 -32.26
C GLU A 476 7.29 -0.62 -30.94
N ILE A 477 7.15 0.13 -29.83
CA ILE A 477 7.58 -0.37 -28.52
C ILE A 477 6.77 -1.62 -28.13
N ASN A 478 5.45 -1.58 -28.28
CA ASN A 478 4.59 -2.73 -27.97
C ASN A 478 4.91 -3.94 -28.88
N LYS A 479 5.12 -3.70 -30.17
CA LYS A 479 5.54 -4.74 -31.11
C LYS A 479 6.90 -5.35 -30.72
N LYS A 480 7.84 -4.53 -30.28
CA LYS A 480 9.14 -5.01 -29.79
C LYS A 480 8.98 -5.92 -28.58
N ILE A 481 8.12 -5.55 -27.61
CA ILE A 481 7.82 -6.40 -26.44
C ILE A 481 7.21 -7.72 -26.88
N VAL A 482 6.28 -7.74 -27.84
CA VAL A 482 5.69 -8.96 -28.39
C VAL A 482 6.77 -9.86 -29.04
N ARG A 483 7.65 -9.27 -29.86
CA ARG A 483 8.76 -10.01 -30.48
C ARG A 483 9.72 -10.60 -29.45
N LEU A 484 10.03 -9.85 -28.39
CA LEU A 484 10.85 -10.34 -27.28
C LEU A 484 10.19 -11.51 -26.57
N GLY A 485 8.88 -11.45 -26.36
CA GLY A 485 8.12 -12.56 -25.80
C GLY A 485 8.21 -13.83 -26.65
N GLU A 486 8.12 -13.70 -27.95
CA GLU A 486 8.29 -14.81 -28.88
C GLU A 486 9.73 -15.36 -28.84
N GLN A 487 10.71 -14.49 -28.91
CA GLN A 487 12.13 -14.83 -28.90
C GLN A 487 12.56 -15.56 -27.62
N PHE A 488 12.08 -15.12 -26.46
CA PHE A 488 12.46 -15.66 -25.16
C PHE A 488 11.44 -16.63 -24.57
N HIS A 489 10.41 -17.00 -25.33
CA HIS A 489 9.32 -17.89 -24.90
C HIS A 489 8.61 -17.42 -23.62
N LYS A 490 8.40 -16.10 -23.51
CA LYS A 490 7.67 -15.46 -22.42
C LYS A 490 6.29 -15.06 -22.90
N PRO A 491 5.21 -15.44 -22.17
CA PRO A 491 3.87 -14.95 -22.53
C PRO A 491 3.82 -13.43 -22.44
N VAL A 492 3.18 -12.80 -23.44
CA VAL A 492 2.90 -11.38 -23.42
C VAL A 492 1.42 -11.19 -23.15
N VAL A 493 1.07 -10.39 -22.17
CA VAL A 493 -0.30 -10.12 -21.76
C VAL A 493 -0.65 -8.65 -21.98
N ALA A 494 -1.87 -8.41 -22.43
CA ALA A 494 -2.43 -7.07 -22.55
C ALA A 494 -3.21 -6.75 -21.26
N THR A 495 -2.92 -5.62 -20.65
CA THR A 495 -3.59 -5.15 -19.43
C THR A 495 -4.12 -3.73 -19.61
N CYS A 496 -5.14 -3.39 -18.80
CA CYS A 496 -5.71 -2.04 -18.81
C CYS A 496 -4.99 -1.07 -17.88
N ASP A 497 -4.26 -1.56 -16.90
CA ASP A 497 -3.74 -0.75 -15.80
C ASP A 497 -4.88 0.04 -15.13
N VAL A 498 -5.89 -0.69 -14.66
CA VAL A 498 -7.16 -0.12 -14.17
C VAL A 498 -6.91 0.77 -12.96
N HIS A 499 -7.39 2.00 -13.00
CA HIS A 499 -7.42 2.94 -11.87
C HIS A 499 -8.84 3.39 -11.57
N PHE A 500 -9.77 3.18 -12.49
CA PHE A 500 -11.19 3.41 -12.31
C PHE A 500 -12.00 2.43 -13.17
N LEU A 501 -13.22 2.16 -12.76
CA LEU A 501 -14.03 1.08 -13.34
C LEU A 501 -14.55 1.40 -14.73
N ASP A 502 -15.21 2.55 -14.87
CA ASP A 502 -15.81 3.00 -16.12
C ASP A 502 -15.17 4.29 -16.64
N PRO A 503 -15.23 4.57 -17.95
CA PRO A 503 -14.62 5.79 -18.52
C PRO A 503 -15.08 7.08 -17.83
N GLU A 504 -16.34 7.16 -17.39
CA GLU A 504 -16.94 8.32 -16.74
C GLU A 504 -16.33 8.60 -15.37
N ASP A 505 -15.75 7.59 -14.74
CA ASP A 505 -15.17 7.69 -13.38
C ASP A 505 -13.83 8.42 -13.37
N GLU A 506 -13.29 8.77 -14.52
CA GLU A 506 -12.00 9.49 -14.61
C GLU A 506 -12.03 10.83 -13.87
N ILE A 507 -13.20 11.46 -13.76
CA ILE A 507 -13.35 12.74 -13.06
C ILE A 507 -12.93 12.64 -11.59
N TYR A 508 -13.17 11.52 -10.96
CA TYR A 508 -12.79 11.32 -9.54
C TYR A 508 -11.27 11.28 -9.38
N ARG A 509 -10.59 10.58 -10.27
CA ARG A 509 -9.13 10.54 -10.28
C ARG A 509 -8.52 11.90 -10.61
N ARG A 510 -9.10 12.60 -11.57
CA ARG A 510 -8.72 13.97 -11.95
C ARG A 510 -8.74 14.91 -10.76
N ILE A 511 -9.83 14.89 -10.01
CA ILE A 511 -10.01 15.74 -8.82
C ILE A 511 -8.98 15.41 -7.74
N ILE A 512 -8.77 14.14 -7.45
CA ILE A 512 -7.81 13.70 -6.45
C ILE A 512 -6.38 14.09 -6.84
N MET A 513 -5.99 13.89 -8.09
CA MET A 513 -4.66 14.27 -8.59
C MET A 513 -4.46 15.78 -8.57
N ALA A 514 -5.47 16.55 -8.98
CA ALA A 514 -5.42 18.00 -8.90
C ALA A 514 -5.26 18.51 -7.47
N GLY A 515 -5.95 17.86 -6.53
CA GLY A 515 -5.82 18.16 -5.09
C GLY A 515 -4.44 17.87 -4.52
N GLN A 516 -3.68 16.97 -5.16
CA GLN A 516 -2.29 16.68 -4.80
C GLN A 516 -1.27 17.60 -5.49
N GLY A 517 -1.73 18.52 -6.36
CA GLY A 517 -0.88 19.47 -7.04
C GLY A 517 -0.30 19.00 -8.37
N PHE A 518 -0.79 17.91 -8.94
CA PHE A 518 -0.39 17.47 -10.28
C PHE A 518 -0.89 18.47 -11.34
N LYS A 519 0.01 19.02 -12.12
CA LYS A 519 -0.30 20.04 -13.13
C LYS A 519 -1.04 19.49 -14.34
N ASP A 520 -0.85 18.20 -14.64
CA ASP A 520 -1.44 17.47 -15.75
C ASP A 520 -2.69 16.65 -15.35
N ALA A 521 -3.26 16.96 -14.20
CA ALA A 521 -4.42 16.23 -13.68
C ALA A 521 -5.62 16.20 -14.65
N ASP A 522 -5.81 17.27 -15.43
CA ASP A 522 -6.92 17.35 -16.41
C ASP A 522 -6.71 16.49 -17.66
N GLU A 523 -5.50 15.98 -17.87
CA GLU A 523 -5.16 15.10 -18.99
C GLU A 523 -5.10 13.64 -18.56
N GLN A 524 -6.25 13.07 -18.15
CA GLN A 524 -6.32 11.70 -17.67
C GLN A 524 -6.11 10.66 -18.77
N ALA A 525 -5.26 9.66 -18.47
CA ALA A 525 -5.17 8.47 -19.29
C ALA A 525 -6.44 7.59 -19.14
N PRO A 526 -6.83 6.83 -20.18
CA PRO A 526 -8.05 6.01 -20.15
C PRO A 526 -7.84 4.69 -19.38
N LEU A 527 -7.61 4.80 -18.08
CA LEU A 527 -7.24 3.70 -17.18
C LEU A 527 -8.47 2.96 -16.62
N PHE A 528 -9.43 2.65 -17.47
CA PHE A 528 -10.65 1.96 -17.07
C PHE A 528 -10.61 0.46 -17.40
N LEU A 529 -11.46 -0.30 -16.74
CA LEU A 529 -11.62 -1.72 -17.03
C LEU A 529 -12.32 -1.91 -18.37
N ARG A 530 -11.62 -2.51 -19.32
CA ARG A 530 -12.14 -2.74 -20.67
C ARG A 530 -12.70 -4.15 -20.82
N THR A 531 -13.73 -4.27 -21.63
CA THR A 531 -14.25 -5.56 -22.09
C THR A 531 -13.23 -6.24 -23.01
N THR A 532 -13.45 -7.52 -23.27
CA THR A 532 -12.60 -8.28 -24.21
C THR A 532 -12.60 -7.65 -25.59
N GLU A 533 -13.78 -7.24 -26.10
CA GLU A 533 -13.90 -6.58 -27.40
C GLU A 533 -13.17 -5.24 -27.46
N GLU A 534 -13.33 -4.42 -26.43
CA GLU A 534 -12.63 -3.13 -26.32
C GLU A 534 -11.11 -3.32 -26.34
N MET A 535 -10.59 -4.32 -25.61
CA MET A 535 -9.15 -4.62 -25.61
C MET A 535 -8.67 -5.17 -26.97
N LEU A 536 -9.43 -6.02 -27.62
CA LEU A 536 -9.05 -6.52 -28.94
C LEU A 536 -8.93 -5.38 -29.96
N LYS A 537 -9.77 -4.38 -29.89
CA LYS A 537 -9.68 -3.16 -30.72
C LYS A 537 -8.40 -2.37 -30.44
N GLU A 538 -8.00 -2.27 -29.19
CA GLU A 538 -6.80 -1.53 -28.79
C GLU A 538 -5.52 -2.15 -29.36
N PHE A 539 -5.51 -3.45 -29.61
CA PHE A 539 -4.34 -4.18 -30.11
C PHE A 539 -4.53 -4.71 -31.54
N ALA A 540 -5.50 -4.18 -32.27
CA ALA A 540 -5.78 -4.59 -33.66
C ALA A 540 -4.55 -4.45 -34.58
N TYR A 541 -3.64 -3.54 -34.32
CA TYR A 541 -2.40 -3.34 -35.07
C TYR A 541 -1.45 -4.56 -35.02
N LEU A 542 -1.63 -5.47 -34.08
CA LEU A 542 -0.84 -6.71 -33.98
C LEU A 542 -1.35 -7.79 -34.95
N GLY A 543 -2.49 -7.59 -35.58
CA GLY A 543 -3.23 -8.62 -36.31
C GLY A 543 -4.20 -9.38 -35.40
N SER A 544 -5.29 -9.92 -35.94
CA SER A 544 -6.34 -10.55 -35.15
C SER A 544 -5.86 -11.73 -34.30
N GLU A 545 -5.00 -12.55 -34.86
CA GLU A 545 -4.47 -13.74 -34.19
C GLU A 545 -3.59 -13.37 -32.99
N LYS A 546 -2.64 -12.45 -33.18
CA LYS A 546 -1.75 -11.98 -32.11
C LYS A 546 -2.52 -11.16 -31.06
N ALA A 547 -3.51 -10.36 -31.47
CA ALA A 547 -4.36 -9.63 -30.55
C ALA A 547 -5.12 -10.58 -29.63
N GLU A 548 -5.72 -11.65 -30.17
CA GLU A 548 -6.38 -12.68 -29.37
C GLU A 548 -5.40 -13.37 -28.41
N GLU A 549 -4.21 -13.65 -28.87
CA GLU A 549 -3.16 -14.30 -28.04
C GLU A 549 -2.84 -13.44 -26.81
N VAL A 550 -2.54 -12.17 -26.98
CA VAL A 550 -2.13 -11.30 -25.86
C VAL A 550 -3.30 -10.86 -24.98
N VAL A 551 -4.50 -10.69 -25.53
CA VAL A 551 -5.67 -10.22 -24.79
C VAL A 551 -6.40 -11.37 -24.08
N ILE A 552 -6.58 -12.50 -24.75
CA ILE A 552 -7.40 -13.61 -24.27
C ILE A 552 -6.55 -14.78 -23.82
N THR A 553 -5.81 -15.39 -24.75
CA THR A 553 -5.10 -16.65 -24.51
C THR A 553 -4.07 -16.54 -23.39
N ASN A 554 -3.19 -15.57 -23.45
CA ASN A 554 -2.10 -15.40 -22.49
C ASN A 554 -2.61 -14.90 -21.14
N THR A 555 -3.60 -14.02 -21.08
CA THR A 555 -4.17 -13.56 -19.82
C THR A 555 -4.82 -14.71 -19.06
N ASN A 556 -5.54 -15.58 -19.77
CA ASN A 556 -6.11 -16.80 -19.20
C ASN A 556 -5.02 -17.80 -18.78
N ARG A 557 -3.96 -17.92 -19.57
CA ARG A 557 -2.83 -18.80 -19.24
C ARG A 557 -2.18 -18.40 -17.90
N ILE A 558 -1.93 -17.12 -17.70
CA ILE A 558 -1.38 -16.62 -16.43
C ILE A 558 -2.37 -16.86 -15.30
N ALA A 559 -3.66 -16.61 -15.52
CA ALA A 559 -4.69 -16.86 -14.51
C ALA A 559 -4.76 -18.35 -14.12
N ASP A 560 -4.61 -19.26 -15.09
CA ASP A 560 -4.62 -20.70 -14.84
C ASP A 560 -3.39 -21.19 -14.04
N MET A 561 -2.30 -20.46 -14.07
CA MET A 561 -1.12 -20.72 -13.25
C MET A 561 -1.32 -20.37 -11.77
N CYS A 562 -2.37 -19.60 -11.45
CA CYS A 562 -2.68 -19.15 -10.10
C CYS A 562 -3.82 -19.99 -9.53
N GLU A 563 -3.63 -20.56 -8.36
CA GLU A 563 -4.66 -21.30 -7.63
C GLU A 563 -5.66 -20.34 -6.97
N LYS A 564 -6.86 -20.82 -6.69
CA LYS A 564 -7.82 -20.11 -5.84
C LYS A 564 -7.39 -20.24 -4.38
N ILE A 565 -6.98 -19.15 -3.77
CA ILE A 565 -6.46 -19.11 -2.41
C ILE A 565 -7.21 -18.06 -1.58
N SER A 566 -7.09 -18.16 -0.26
CA SER A 566 -7.58 -17.14 0.66
C SER A 566 -6.45 -16.16 0.99
N PRO A 567 -6.71 -14.84 1.03
CA PRO A 567 -5.68 -13.84 1.39
C PRO A 567 -5.33 -13.87 2.87
N VAL A 568 -6.19 -14.43 3.71
CA VAL A 568 -5.96 -14.62 5.13
C VAL A 568 -6.16 -16.09 5.44
N ARG A 569 -5.27 -16.67 6.21
CA ARG A 569 -5.40 -18.05 6.70
C ARG A 569 -6.75 -18.23 7.39
N PRO A 570 -7.58 -19.20 6.99
CA PRO A 570 -8.99 -19.28 7.43
C PRO A 570 -9.18 -19.80 8.85
N ASP A 571 -8.22 -20.52 9.40
CA ASP A 571 -8.31 -21.12 10.73
C ASP A 571 -8.11 -20.09 11.84
N LYS A 572 -8.72 -20.34 12.99
CA LYS A 572 -8.48 -19.56 14.20
C LYS A 572 -7.18 -20.00 14.84
N CYS A 573 -6.38 -19.02 15.23
CA CYS A 573 -5.12 -19.22 15.93
C CYS A 573 -5.14 -18.48 17.27
N PRO A 574 -5.91 -18.97 18.26
CA PRO A 574 -5.93 -18.35 19.58
C PRO A 574 -4.59 -18.56 20.28
N PRO A 575 -4.15 -17.63 21.12
CA PRO A 575 -2.95 -17.83 21.92
C PRO A 575 -3.16 -18.96 22.91
N VAL A 576 -2.08 -19.66 23.26
CA VAL A 576 -2.08 -20.74 24.22
C VAL A 576 -1.18 -20.37 25.38
N ILE A 577 -1.72 -20.47 26.60
CA ILE A 577 -0.95 -20.37 27.84
C ILE A 577 -1.07 -21.72 28.55
N GLU A 578 0.03 -22.38 28.81
CA GLU A 578 0.08 -23.68 29.47
C GLU A 578 -0.59 -23.61 30.84
N ASN A 579 -1.44 -24.60 31.14
CA ASN A 579 -2.19 -24.73 32.39
C ASN A 579 -3.13 -23.56 32.73
N SER A 580 -3.56 -22.80 31.72
CA SER A 580 -4.43 -21.63 31.94
C SER A 580 -5.75 -21.98 32.67
N ASP A 581 -6.35 -23.14 32.37
CA ASP A 581 -7.59 -23.58 33.03
C ASP A 581 -7.36 -23.75 34.53
N GLN A 582 -6.33 -24.48 34.90
CA GLN A 582 -6.00 -24.73 36.31
C GLN A 582 -5.51 -23.46 37.02
N MET A 583 -4.74 -22.64 36.34
CA MET A 583 -4.31 -21.35 36.88
C MET A 583 -5.50 -20.47 37.23
N LEU A 584 -6.48 -20.39 36.34
CA LEU A 584 -7.65 -19.56 36.58
C LEU A 584 -8.48 -20.09 37.77
N ARG A 585 -8.68 -21.41 37.88
CA ARG A 585 -9.34 -22.03 39.02
C ARG A 585 -8.62 -21.69 40.32
N ASP A 586 -7.32 -21.90 40.36
CA ASP A 586 -6.51 -21.67 41.57
C ASP A 586 -6.52 -20.21 42.00
N ILE A 587 -6.34 -19.27 41.06
CA ILE A 587 -6.41 -17.84 41.34
C ILE A 587 -7.77 -17.45 41.93
N CYS A 588 -8.86 -17.92 41.31
CA CYS A 588 -10.22 -17.56 41.72
C CYS A 588 -10.59 -18.17 43.08
N TYR A 589 -10.30 -19.42 43.31
CA TYR A 589 -10.62 -20.09 44.59
C TYR A 589 -9.75 -19.54 45.73
N ASN A 590 -8.45 -19.29 45.49
CA ASN A 590 -7.61 -18.69 46.50
C ASN A 590 -8.09 -17.29 46.93
N LYS A 591 -8.51 -16.49 45.97
CA LYS A 591 -9.06 -15.16 46.24
C LYS A 591 -10.43 -15.25 46.96
N ALA A 592 -11.29 -16.15 46.50
CA ALA A 592 -12.60 -16.35 47.08
C ALA A 592 -12.52 -16.84 48.56
N HIS A 593 -11.64 -17.79 48.85
CA HIS A 593 -11.40 -18.23 50.24
C HIS A 593 -10.78 -17.13 51.08
N LYS A 594 -9.89 -16.34 50.55
CA LYS A 594 -9.32 -15.18 51.26
C LYS A 594 -10.37 -14.12 51.63
N MET A 595 -11.36 -13.91 50.78
CA MET A 595 -12.41 -12.92 50.98
C MET A 595 -13.59 -13.44 51.81
N TYR A 596 -14.05 -14.65 51.50
CA TYR A 596 -15.32 -15.22 52.04
C TYR A 596 -15.14 -16.37 53.00
N GLY A 597 -13.87 -16.82 53.20
CA GLY A 597 -13.57 -17.92 54.15
C GLY A 597 -13.66 -19.31 53.53
N ASP A 598 -13.47 -20.33 54.37
CA ASP A 598 -13.54 -21.73 53.99
C ASP A 598 -14.40 -22.47 55.02
N PRO A 599 -15.55 -23.07 54.66
CA PRO A 599 -16.10 -23.18 53.29
C PRO A 599 -16.65 -21.85 52.74
N LEU A 600 -16.77 -21.76 51.42
CA LEU A 600 -17.37 -20.61 50.77
C LEU A 600 -18.89 -20.58 51.03
N PRO A 601 -19.48 -19.35 51.12
CA PRO A 601 -20.95 -19.25 51.07
C PRO A 601 -21.50 -19.91 49.80
N GLU A 602 -22.67 -20.52 49.89
CA GLU A 602 -23.32 -21.25 48.79
C GLU A 602 -23.45 -20.40 47.52
N ILE A 603 -23.88 -19.14 47.67
CA ILE A 603 -24.02 -18.20 46.55
C ILE A 603 -22.70 -17.95 45.83
N VAL A 604 -21.61 -17.80 46.59
CA VAL A 604 -20.25 -17.61 46.05
C VAL A 604 -19.79 -18.86 45.32
N GLN A 605 -19.95 -20.02 45.95
CA GLN A 605 -19.51 -21.29 45.35
C GLN A 605 -20.26 -21.59 44.04
N GLU A 606 -21.57 -21.43 44.05
CA GLU A 606 -22.42 -21.67 42.87
C GLU A 606 -22.09 -20.74 41.72
N ARG A 607 -21.97 -19.43 41.98
CA ARG A 607 -21.63 -18.45 40.97
C ARG A 607 -20.25 -18.71 40.38
N LEU A 608 -19.27 -19.00 41.23
CA LEU A 608 -17.89 -19.23 40.81
C LEU A 608 -17.79 -20.50 39.97
N ASP A 609 -18.40 -21.59 40.40
CA ASP A 609 -18.39 -22.86 39.67
C ASP A 609 -19.10 -22.75 38.33
N ARG A 610 -20.26 -22.12 38.30
CA ARG A 610 -21.01 -21.89 37.05
C ARG A 610 -20.22 -21.09 36.03
N GLU A 611 -19.62 -19.99 36.44
CA GLU A 611 -18.80 -19.14 35.55
C GLU A 611 -17.52 -19.86 35.08
N LEU A 612 -16.78 -20.49 35.99
CA LEU A 612 -15.57 -21.23 35.65
C LEU A 612 -15.85 -22.38 34.66
N ASN A 613 -16.93 -23.16 34.89
CA ASN A 613 -17.32 -24.22 33.99
C ASN A 613 -17.64 -23.69 32.57
N SER A 614 -18.38 -22.60 32.49
CA SER A 614 -18.70 -21.96 31.21
C SER A 614 -17.45 -21.43 30.51
N ILE A 615 -16.60 -20.74 31.22
CA ILE A 615 -15.38 -20.12 30.69
C ILE A 615 -14.40 -21.20 30.19
N ILE A 616 -14.16 -22.22 31.01
CA ILE A 616 -13.20 -23.28 30.70
C ILE A 616 -13.69 -24.18 29.59
N SER A 617 -14.96 -24.60 29.63
CA SER A 617 -15.54 -25.47 28.59
C SER A 617 -15.55 -24.83 27.20
N ASN A 618 -15.65 -23.52 27.13
CA ASN A 618 -15.58 -22.75 25.86
C ASN A 618 -14.17 -22.33 25.46
N GLY A 619 -13.15 -22.69 26.26
CA GLY A 619 -11.74 -22.34 25.93
C GLY A 619 -11.35 -20.89 26.19
N TYR A 620 -12.07 -20.17 27.02
CA TYR A 620 -11.84 -18.74 27.26
C TYR A 620 -10.93 -18.43 28.46
N ALA A 621 -10.45 -19.45 29.18
CA ALA A 621 -9.58 -19.27 30.34
C ALA A 621 -8.29 -18.49 29.98
N VAL A 622 -7.73 -18.71 28.79
CA VAL A 622 -6.55 -18.01 28.30
C VAL A 622 -6.76 -16.50 28.28
N MET A 623 -7.93 -16.04 27.83
CA MET A 623 -8.25 -14.61 27.75
C MET A 623 -8.29 -13.95 29.12
N TYR A 624 -8.88 -14.66 30.10
CA TYR A 624 -8.89 -14.22 31.50
C TYR A 624 -7.48 -14.16 32.08
N ILE A 625 -6.66 -15.15 31.82
CA ILE A 625 -5.28 -15.19 32.33
C ILE A 625 -4.45 -14.05 31.72
N ILE A 626 -4.62 -13.76 30.43
CA ILE A 626 -3.96 -12.63 29.76
C ILE A 626 -4.33 -11.31 30.45
N ALA A 627 -5.65 -11.09 30.63
CA ALA A 627 -6.12 -9.88 31.29
C ALA A 627 -5.61 -9.77 32.74
N GLN A 628 -5.64 -10.88 33.46
CA GLN A 628 -5.10 -10.95 34.84
C GLN A 628 -3.61 -10.58 34.89
N LYS A 629 -2.79 -11.14 34.00
CA LYS A 629 -1.35 -10.84 33.95
C LYS A 629 -1.08 -9.36 33.66
N LEU A 630 -1.83 -8.77 32.72
CA LEU A 630 -1.67 -7.36 32.36
C LEU A 630 -2.09 -6.44 33.52
N VAL A 631 -3.23 -6.70 34.16
CA VAL A 631 -3.71 -5.87 35.27
C VAL A 631 -2.78 -5.97 36.48
N TRP A 632 -2.37 -7.18 36.84
CA TRP A 632 -1.47 -7.38 37.99
C TRP A 632 -0.13 -6.71 37.77
N LYS A 633 0.42 -6.79 36.56
CA LYS A 633 1.71 -6.12 36.24
C LYS A 633 1.59 -4.60 36.36
N SER A 634 0.52 -4.03 35.85
CA SER A 634 0.27 -2.59 35.97
C SER A 634 0.15 -2.15 37.45
N ASN A 635 -0.62 -2.91 38.25
CA ASN A 635 -0.79 -2.62 39.68
C ASN A 635 0.53 -2.79 40.45
N GLU A 636 1.32 -3.79 40.12
CA GLU A 636 2.66 -4.01 40.70
C GLU A 636 3.57 -2.81 40.45
N ASP A 637 3.50 -2.25 39.24
CA ASP A 637 4.28 -1.07 38.85
C ASP A 637 3.70 0.26 39.37
N GLY A 638 2.60 0.20 40.15
CA GLY A 638 2.02 1.36 40.83
C GLY A 638 0.92 2.09 40.03
N TYR A 639 0.42 1.50 38.96
CA TYR A 639 -0.62 2.10 38.13
C TYR A 639 -1.93 1.32 38.22
N LEU A 640 -3.03 2.03 38.44
CA LEU A 640 -4.37 1.45 38.50
C LEU A 640 -4.88 1.15 37.09
N VAL A 641 -5.67 0.08 36.96
CA VAL A 641 -6.35 -0.28 35.73
C VAL A 641 -7.86 -0.28 35.97
N GLY A 642 -8.59 0.44 35.11
CA GLY A 642 -10.04 0.44 35.09
C GLY A 642 -10.55 -0.62 34.11
N SER A 643 -11.46 -1.46 34.53
CA SER A 643 -12.23 -2.29 33.61
C SER A 643 -13.35 -1.49 33.00
N ARG A 644 -13.70 -1.79 31.77
CA ARG A 644 -14.73 -1.12 30.99
C ARG A 644 -15.65 -2.13 30.35
N GLY A 645 -16.92 -1.77 30.17
CA GLY A 645 -17.90 -2.64 29.51
C GLY A 645 -18.42 -3.77 30.38
N SER A 646 -18.81 -4.86 29.74
CA SER A 646 -19.56 -5.97 30.38
C SER A 646 -18.72 -6.91 31.26
N VAL A 647 -17.40 -6.75 31.32
CA VAL A 647 -16.51 -7.59 32.13
C VAL A 647 -16.86 -7.52 33.63
N GLY A 648 -17.43 -6.44 34.10
CA GLY A 648 -17.95 -6.29 35.46
C GLY A 648 -19.09 -7.24 35.82
N SER A 649 -19.67 -7.94 34.87
CA SER A 649 -20.69 -8.99 35.07
C SER A 649 -20.09 -10.35 35.45
N SER A 650 -18.78 -10.52 35.34
CA SER A 650 -18.08 -11.78 35.62
C SER A 650 -17.48 -11.77 37.02
N PHE A 651 -17.97 -12.66 37.86
CA PHE A 651 -17.41 -12.86 39.18
C PHE A 651 -16.00 -13.49 39.12
N VAL A 652 -15.73 -14.30 38.10
CA VAL A 652 -14.39 -14.84 37.85
C VAL A 652 -13.42 -13.69 37.54
N ALA A 653 -13.85 -12.66 36.81
CA ALA A 653 -13.03 -11.46 36.58
C ALA A 653 -12.75 -10.73 37.90
N THR A 654 -13.69 -10.64 38.80
CA THR A 654 -13.50 -10.07 40.15
C THR A 654 -12.47 -10.89 40.96
N MET A 655 -12.65 -12.18 41.00
CA MET A 655 -11.80 -13.09 41.79
C MET A 655 -10.38 -13.24 41.19
N SER A 656 -10.23 -13.08 39.90
CA SER A 656 -8.92 -13.08 39.25
C SER A 656 -8.22 -11.70 39.29
N GLY A 657 -8.87 -10.69 39.86
CA GLY A 657 -8.27 -9.35 39.98
C GLY A 657 -8.30 -8.50 38.73
N ILE A 658 -9.14 -8.85 37.73
CA ILE A 658 -9.29 -8.10 36.48
C ILE A 658 -10.14 -6.86 36.69
N THR A 659 -11.22 -6.99 37.46
CA THR A 659 -12.13 -5.89 37.77
C THR A 659 -12.36 -5.78 39.28
N GLU A 660 -12.68 -4.57 39.71
CA GLU A 660 -13.07 -4.31 41.11
C GLU A 660 -14.58 -4.44 41.32
N VAL A 661 -15.35 -4.57 40.26
CA VAL A 661 -16.81 -4.71 40.34
C VAL A 661 -17.17 -6.11 40.83
N ASN A 662 -17.96 -6.19 41.90
CA ASN A 662 -18.48 -7.44 42.43
C ASN A 662 -19.91 -7.64 41.90
N PRO A 663 -20.16 -8.61 40.98
CA PRO A 663 -21.49 -8.79 40.37
C PRO A 663 -22.47 -9.59 41.20
N LEU A 664 -22.08 -10.08 42.36
CA LEU A 664 -22.97 -10.82 43.27
C LEU A 664 -24.10 -9.93 43.76
N HIS A 665 -25.15 -10.53 44.34
CA HIS A 665 -26.18 -9.79 45.02
C HIS A 665 -25.60 -8.89 46.11
N ALA A 666 -26.33 -7.85 46.49
CA ALA A 666 -25.92 -6.99 47.58
C ALA A 666 -25.69 -7.81 48.85
N HIS A 667 -24.60 -7.62 49.56
CA HIS A 667 -24.18 -8.34 50.72
C HIS A 667 -23.18 -7.54 51.55
N TYR A 668 -23.12 -7.91 52.85
CA TYR A 668 -22.03 -7.44 53.71
C TYR A 668 -20.88 -8.44 53.71
N LEU A 669 -19.67 -7.92 53.79
CA LEU A 669 -18.46 -8.74 53.85
C LEU A 669 -17.47 -8.12 54.84
N CYS A 670 -17.01 -8.91 55.82
CA CYS A 670 -15.91 -8.47 56.68
C CYS A 670 -14.58 -8.84 56.06
N LYS A 671 -13.80 -7.87 55.68
CA LYS A 671 -12.47 -8.08 55.09
C LYS A 671 -11.42 -8.57 56.09
N HIS A 672 -11.76 -8.53 57.39
CA HIS A 672 -10.87 -8.97 58.47
C HIS A 672 -11.07 -10.41 58.85
N CYS A 673 -12.34 -10.86 59.10
CA CYS A 673 -12.66 -12.19 59.59
C CYS A 673 -13.43 -13.07 58.59
N GLN A 674 -13.68 -12.59 57.37
CA GLN A 674 -14.40 -13.24 56.29
C GLN A 674 -15.87 -13.51 56.56
N TYR A 675 -16.49 -12.88 57.61
CA TYR A 675 -17.94 -12.95 57.79
C TYR A 675 -18.66 -12.34 56.59
N SER A 676 -19.69 -13.00 56.11
CA SER A 676 -20.55 -12.51 55.04
C SER A 676 -22.01 -12.65 55.36
N ASP A 677 -22.86 -11.73 54.91
CA ASP A 677 -24.32 -11.77 55.07
C ASP A 677 -24.96 -11.56 53.71
N PHE A 678 -25.58 -12.62 53.19
CA PHE A 678 -26.39 -12.64 51.98
C PHE A 678 -27.88 -12.79 52.25
N ASP A 679 -28.27 -13.17 53.46
CA ASP A 679 -29.56 -13.73 53.73
C ASP A 679 -30.44 -12.91 54.73
N SER A 680 -29.89 -11.93 55.40
CA SER A 680 -30.67 -11.10 56.33
C SER A 680 -31.79 -10.31 55.61
N ASP A 681 -32.85 -10.00 56.32
CA ASP A 681 -33.97 -9.22 55.75
C ASP A 681 -33.52 -7.86 55.21
N LEU A 682 -32.55 -7.24 55.86
CA LEU A 682 -31.95 -5.98 55.40
C LEU A 682 -31.29 -6.15 54.04
N VAL A 683 -30.47 -7.20 53.88
CA VAL A 683 -29.78 -7.47 52.63
C VAL A 683 -30.77 -7.84 51.52
N LYS A 684 -31.78 -8.65 51.82
CA LYS A 684 -32.83 -9.01 50.85
C LYS A 684 -33.66 -7.82 50.39
N SER A 685 -33.81 -6.78 51.23
CA SER A 685 -34.51 -5.56 50.87
C SER A 685 -33.78 -4.73 49.80
N PHE A 686 -32.49 -5.03 49.56
CA PHE A 686 -31.65 -4.40 48.51
C PHE A 686 -31.48 -5.29 47.28
N SER A 687 -32.26 -6.37 47.15
CA SER A 687 -32.25 -7.22 45.95
C SER A 687 -32.51 -6.39 44.70
N GLY A 688 -31.69 -6.55 43.66
CA GLY A 688 -31.70 -5.74 42.43
C GLY A 688 -31.17 -4.32 42.60
N ARG A 689 -30.57 -4.01 43.75
CA ARG A 689 -29.95 -2.71 44.04
C ARG A 689 -28.48 -2.90 44.41
N SER A 690 -27.73 -1.81 44.44
CA SER A 690 -26.31 -1.81 44.81
C SER A 690 -26.13 -2.02 46.34
N GLY A 691 -25.15 -2.89 46.67
CA GLY A 691 -24.73 -3.08 48.05
C GLY A 691 -24.20 -1.81 48.71
N CYS A 692 -23.64 -0.90 47.96
CA CYS A 692 -23.14 0.37 48.51
C CYS A 692 -24.23 1.32 49.04
N ASP A 693 -25.48 1.06 48.67
CA ASP A 693 -26.63 1.81 49.21
C ASP A 693 -27.10 1.27 50.57
N MET A 694 -26.57 0.15 51.04
CA MET A 694 -26.93 -0.43 52.33
C MET A 694 -26.38 0.44 53.48
N PRO A 695 -27.07 0.47 54.63
CA PRO A 695 -26.58 1.21 55.78
C PRO A 695 -25.27 0.63 56.32
N ASP A 696 -24.43 1.46 56.92
CA ASP A 696 -23.21 1.04 57.55
C ASP A 696 -23.51 0.10 58.75
N LYS A 697 -22.73 -0.95 58.85
CA LYS A 697 -22.88 -1.95 59.88
C LYS A 697 -21.54 -2.47 60.36
N LEU A 698 -21.45 -2.83 61.63
CA LEU A 698 -20.27 -3.44 62.21
C LEU A 698 -20.36 -4.97 62.13
N CYS A 699 -19.23 -5.64 61.97
CA CYS A 699 -19.17 -7.09 61.95
C CYS A 699 -19.63 -7.70 63.28
N PRO A 700 -20.61 -8.63 63.25
CA PRO A 700 -21.06 -9.30 64.48
C PRO A 700 -19.99 -10.17 65.14
N ARG A 701 -18.95 -10.58 64.40
CA ARG A 701 -17.88 -11.44 64.90
C ARG A 701 -16.67 -10.68 65.45
N CYS A 702 -16.17 -9.65 64.78
CA CYS A 702 -14.96 -8.96 65.15
C CYS A 702 -15.13 -7.48 65.48
N GLY A 703 -16.33 -6.93 65.29
CA GLY A 703 -16.64 -5.52 65.57
C GLY A 703 -16.08 -4.49 64.62
N LYS A 704 -15.38 -4.89 63.58
CA LYS A 704 -14.84 -3.96 62.54
C LYS A 704 -15.93 -3.61 61.51
N PRO A 705 -15.80 -2.42 60.84
CA PRO A 705 -16.78 -2.04 59.82
C PRO A 705 -16.86 -3.08 58.69
N LEU A 706 -18.10 -3.43 58.31
CA LEU A 706 -18.36 -4.32 57.20
C LEU A 706 -18.22 -3.56 55.88
N SER A 707 -17.64 -4.23 54.88
CA SER A 707 -17.66 -3.78 53.50
C SER A 707 -19.05 -4.07 52.90
N LYS A 708 -19.55 -3.10 52.14
CA LYS A 708 -20.85 -3.20 51.43
C LYS A 708 -20.56 -3.53 49.96
N GLU A 709 -20.84 -4.75 49.57
CA GLU A 709 -20.46 -5.31 48.27
C GLU A 709 -21.69 -5.69 47.45
N GLY A 710 -21.50 -5.83 46.15
CA GLY A 710 -22.47 -6.42 45.22
C GLY A 710 -23.22 -5.39 44.39
N PHE A 711 -23.28 -5.64 43.09
CA PHE A 711 -24.04 -4.84 42.14
C PHE A 711 -25.17 -5.61 41.46
N ASP A 712 -25.36 -6.87 41.81
CA ASP A 712 -26.44 -7.75 41.32
C ASP A 712 -26.54 -7.79 39.81
N ILE A 713 -25.43 -8.17 39.17
CA ILE A 713 -25.30 -8.25 37.69
C ILE A 713 -25.26 -9.71 37.24
N PRO A 714 -26.15 -10.14 36.34
CA PRO A 714 -26.13 -11.53 35.85
C PRO A 714 -24.93 -11.77 34.91
N PHE A 715 -24.37 -12.96 35.01
CA PHE A 715 -23.24 -13.39 34.16
C PHE A 715 -23.57 -13.39 32.66
N GLU A 716 -24.82 -13.68 32.34
CA GLU A 716 -25.34 -13.70 30.98
C GLU A 716 -25.13 -12.37 30.22
N THR A 717 -24.96 -11.26 30.93
CA THR A 717 -24.63 -9.97 30.34
C THR A 717 -23.27 -9.99 29.65
N PHE A 718 -22.36 -10.86 30.10
CA PHE A 718 -21.00 -10.94 29.56
C PHE A 718 -20.84 -12.01 28.48
N LEU A 719 -21.19 -13.26 28.77
CA LEU A 719 -20.99 -14.39 27.85
C LEU A 719 -22.29 -14.91 27.20
N GLY A 720 -23.40 -14.23 27.39
CA GLY A 720 -24.71 -14.64 26.86
C GLY A 720 -25.34 -15.78 27.61
N PHE A 721 -26.57 -16.13 27.23
CA PHE A 721 -27.36 -17.15 27.91
C PHE A 721 -26.76 -18.56 27.81
N LYS A 722 -26.05 -18.85 26.70
CA LYS A 722 -25.39 -20.15 26.49
C LYS A 722 -23.94 -20.15 27.02
N GLY A 723 -23.42 -19.00 27.48
CA GLY A 723 -22.05 -18.87 27.96
C GLY A 723 -20.99 -19.03 26.90
N ASN A 724 -21.34 -18.93 25.62
CA ASN A 724 -20.47 -19.20 24.47
C ASN A 724 -20.12 -17.95 23.66
N LYS A 725 -20.61 -16.78 24.07
CA LYS A 725 -20.18 -15.52 23.45
C LYS A 725 -18.72 -15.28 23.79
N GLU A 726 -17.93 -14.92 22.80
CA GLU A 726 -16.52 -14.58 23.00
C GLU A 726 -16.37 -13.39 23.95
N PRO A 727 -15.54 -13.51 25.02
CA PRO A 727 -15.40 -12.44 25.99
C PRO A 727 -14.68 -11.22 25.38
N ASP A 728 -15.22 -10.05 25.66
CA ASP A 728 -14.65 -8.76 25.28
C ASP A 728 -14.17 -8.05 26.55
N ILE A 729 -12.89 -8.22 26.87
CA ILE A 729 -12.27 -7.67 28.08
C ILE A 729 -11.52 -6.41 27.71
N ASP A 730 -12.18 -5.25 27.93
CA ASP A 730 -11.58 -3.94 27.71
C ASP A 730 -10.93 -3.44 29.01
N LEU A 731 -9.67 -3.08 28.92
CA LEU A 731 -8.86 -2.57 30.04
C LEU A 731 -8.38 -1.16 29.75
N ASN A 732 -8.65 -0.23 30.67
CA ASN A 732 -8.16 1.12 30.64
C ASN A 732 -6.93 1.27 31.53
N PHE A 733 -5.78 1.43 30.92
CA PHE A 733 -4.51 1.67 31.59
C PHE A 733 -4.27 3.17 31.76
N SER A 734 -3.38 3.56 32.67
CA SER A 734 -2.86 4.92 32.71
C SER A 734 -2.20 5.26 31.37
N GLY A 735 -2.42 6.44 30.82
CA GLY A 735 -1.79 6.88 29.58
C GLY A 735 -0.25 6.80 29.64
N GLU A 736 0.33 7.01 30.82
CA GLU A 736 1.77 6.88 31.04
C GLU A 736 2.27 5.42 31.03
N TYR A 737 1.39 4.48 31.34
CA TYR A 737 1.73 3.05 31.43
C TYR A 737 1.37 2.25 30.18
N GLN A 738 0.52 2.78 29.30
CA GLN A 738 -0.01 2.05 28.14
C GLN A 738 1.10 1.42 27.28
N SER A 739 2.16 2.15 26.99
CA SER A 739 3.29 1.63 26.20
C SER A 739 4.02 0.47 26.89
N LYS A 740 4.14 0.52 28.22
CA LYS A 740 4.73 -0.57 29.00
C LYS A 740 3.83 -1.80 29.04
N ALA A 741 2.51 -1.62 29.10
CA ALA A 741 1.54 -2.70 29.00
C ALA A 741 1.62 -3.38 27.63
N HIS A 742 1.76 -2.62 26.57
CA HIS A 742 1.97 -3.14 25.21
C HIS A 742 3.25 -3.99 25.12
N LYS A 743 4.34 -3.52 25.68
CA LYS A 743 5.60 -4.29 25.72
C LYS A 743 5.51 -5.55 26.59
N TYR A 744 4.72 -5.52 27.65
CA TYR A 744 4.54 -6.68 28.50
C TYR A 744 3.83 -7.84 27.78
N THR A 745 3.04 -7.56 26.75
CA THR A 745 2.45 -8.60 25.91
C THR A 745 3.51 -9.48 25.24
N GLU A 746 4.66 -8.92 24.89
CA GLU A 746 5.79 -9.70 24.35
C GLU A 746 6.39 -10.65 25.40
N VAL A 747 6.36 -10.26 26.66
CA VAL A 747 6.81 -11.12 27.77
C VAL A 747 5.86 -12.31 27.94
N ILE A 748 4.55 -12.07 27.80
CA ILE A 748 3.53 -13.11 27.94
C ILE A 748 3.60 -14.11 26.78
N PHE A 749 3.70 -13.64 25.54
CA PHE A 749 3.53 -14.45 24.32
C PHE A 749 4.82 -14.76 23.57
N GLY A 750 5.89 -14.06 23.87
CA GLY A 750 7.17 -14.19 23.19
C GLY A 750 7.50 -12.97 22.30
N GLU A 751 8.78 -12.73 22.14
CA GLU A 751 9.28 -11.66 21.29
C GLU A 751 8.89 -11.93 19.82
N GLY A 752 8.39 -10.92 19.16
CA GLY A 752 7.95 -11.02 17.76
C GLY A 752 6.58 -11.68 17.54
N GLN A 753 5.84 -11.96 18.62
CA GLN A 753 4.51 -12.60 18.56
C GLN A 753 3.36 -11.63 18.79
N THR A 754 3.63 -10.35 19.02
CA THR A 754 2.61 -9.33 19.22
C THR A 754 2.84 -8.16 18.27
N PHE A 755 1.73 -7.66 17.70
CA PHE A 755 1.75 -6.56 16.74
C PHE A 755 0.64 -5.59 17.07
N LYS A 756 0.87 -4.31 16.87
CA LYS A 756 -0.22 -3.35 16.97
C LYS A 756 -1.22 -3.57 15.84
N ALA A 757 -2.48 -3.40 16.13
CA ALA A 757 -3.53 -3.47 15.11
C ALA A 757 -3.39 -2.26 14.17
N GLY A 758 -3.28 -2.52 12.87
CA GLY A 758 -3.18 -1.49 11.85
C GLY A 758 -4.55 -0.90 11.50
N THR A 759 -4.55 0.35 11.09
CA THR A 759 -5.72 1.04 10.55
C THR A 759 -5.38 1.66 9.20
N ILE A 760 -6.41 1.82 8.37
CA ILE A 760 -6.29 2.46 7.06
C ILE A 760 -7.02 3.80 7.13
N GLY A 761 -6.29 4.90 6.96
CA GLY A 761 -6.85 6.24 6.86
C GLY A 761 -7.30 6.52 5.42
N THR A 762 -8.58 6.77 5.23
CA THR A 762 -9.14 7.05 3.91
C THR A 762 -9.66 8.47 3.82
N LEU A 763 -9.87 8.94 2.58
CA LEU A 763 -10.42 10.25 2.32
C LEU A 763 -11.88 10.31 2.81
N ALA A 764 -12.13 11.15 3.81
CA ALA A 764 -13.45 11.34 4.40
C ALA A 764 -14.29 12.37 3.64
N ASP A 765 -15.61 12.38 3.89
CA ASP A 765 -16.57 13.25 3.20
C ASP A 765 -16.18 14.73 3.20
N LYS A 766 -15.81 15.29 4.33
CA LYS A 766 -15.44 16.71 4.44
C LYS A 766 -14.20 17.06 3.61
N THR A 767 -13.18 16.22 3.66
CA THR A 767 -11.94 16.43 2.91
C THR A 767 -12.20 16.26 1.42
N ALA A 768 -12.97 15.24 1.03
CA ALA A 768 -13.37 15.02 -0.35
C ALA A 768 -14.21 16.18 -0.90
N PHE A 769 -15.13 16.71 -0.09
CA PHE A 769 -15.90 17.90 -0.46
C PHE A 769 -14.98 19.10 -0.76
N GLY A 770 -13.98 19.32 0.06
CA GLY A 770 -12.97 20.35 -0.16
C GLY A 770 -12.21 20.17 -1.47
N TYR A 771 -11.78 18.96 -1.77
CA TYR A 771 -11.10 18.64 -3.03
C TYR A 771 -11.98 18.92 -4.25
N VAL A 772 -13.22 18.48 -4.23
CA VAL A 772 -14.17 18.67 -5.34
C VAL A 772 -14.47 20.16 -5.54
N LYS A 773 -14.81 20.86 -4.47
CA LYS A 773 -15.14 22.29 -4.50
C LYS A 773 -13.95 23.11 -5.04
N ASN A 774 -12.75 22.90 -4.50
CA ASN A 774 -11.55 23.61 -4.92
C ASN A 774 -11.19 23.32 -6.39
N TYR A 775 -11.36 22.08 -6.83
CA TYR A 775 -11.11 21.71 -8.21
C TYR A 775 -11.93 22.57 -9.19
N TYR A 776 -13.24 22.71 -8.94
CA TYR A 776 -14.12 23.49 -9.79
C TYR A 776 -13.92 25.00 -9.63
N GLU A 777 -13.70 25.49 -8.41
CA GLU A 777 -13.44 26.93 -8.17
C GLU A 777 -12.17 27.41 -8.87
N GLU A 778 -11.08 26.66 -8.83
CA GLU A 778 -9.83 26.98 -9.53
C GLU A 778 -10.01 27.08 -11.05
N ARG A 779 -11.03 26.42 -11.59
CA ARG A 779 -11.38 26.43 -13.01
C ARG A 779 -12.51 27.41 -13.37
N GLY A 780 -12.94 28.20 -12.39
CA GLY A 780 -13.99 29.20 -12.60
C GLY A 780 -15.39 28.59 -12.80
N VAL A 781 -15.60 27.35 -12.34
CA VAL A 781 -16.89 26.66 -12.46
C VAL A 781 -17.57 26.61 -11.11
N HIS A 782 -18.80 27.11 -11.03
CA HIS A 782 -19.64 26.97 -9.84
C HIS A 782 -20.50 25.74 -9.95
N LYS A 783 -20.40 24.85 -8.95
CA LYS A 783 -21.26 23.67 -8.84
C LYS A 783 -22.16 23.81 -7.61
N ARG A 784 -23.41 23.38 -7.72
CA ARG A 784 -24.31 23.30 -6.56
C ARG A 784 -23.78 22.31 -5.55
N ASN A 785 -24.03 22.52 -4.27
CA ASN A 785 -23.58 21.64 -3.20
C ASN A 785 -24.07 20.20 -3.39
N CYS A 786 -25.28 20.00 -3.88
CA CYS A 786 -25.81 18.64 -4.14
C CYS A 786 -25.02 17.92 -5.24
N GLU A 787 -24.56 18.64 -6.27
CA GLU A 787 -23.70 18.05 -7.32
C GLU A 787 -22.29 17.75 -6.77
N ILE A 788 -21.75 18.63 -5.95
CA ILE A 788 -20.48 18.37 -5.24
C ILE A 788 -20.63 17.12 -4.37
N ASP A 789 -21.71 16.99 -3.61
CA ASP A 789 -21.96 15.82 -2.77
C ASP A 789 -22.01 14.52 -3.59
N ARG A 790 -22.61 14.55 -4.78
CA ARG A 790 -22.62 13.40 -5.68
C ARG A 790 -21.21 12.99 -6.11
N ILE A 791 -20.42 13.96 -6.52
CA ILE A 791 -19.04 13.71 -6.95
C ILE A 791 -18.18 13.22 -5.79
N VAL A 792 -18.41 13.75 -4.60
CA VAL A 792 -17.72 13.31 -3.35
C VAL A 792 -17.86 11.80 -3.13
N LEU A 793 -19.02 11.22 -3.44
CA LEU A 793 -19.23 9.78 -3.30
C LEU A 793 -18.24 8.93 -4.11
N GLY A 794 -17.75 9.45 -5.23
CA GLY A 794 -16.74 8.79 -6.06
C GLY A 794 -15.31 8.97 -5.53
N CYS A 795 -15.08 9.94 -4.67
CA CYS A 795 -13.77 10.26 -4.11
C CYS A 795 -13.55 9.69 -2.69
N VAL A 796 -14.63 9.46 -1.94
CA VAL A 796 -14.58 8.95 -0.58
C VAL A 796 -14.03 7.53 -0.54
N GLY A 797 -13.23 7.22 0.49
CA GLY A 797 -12.70 5.89 0.72
C GLY A 797 -11.36 5.60 0.03
N VAL A 798 -10.82 6.54 -0.73
CA VAL A 798 -9.48 6.42 -1.28
C VAL A 798 -8.46 6.47 -0.16
N ARG A 799 -7.54 5.51 -0.14
CA ARG A 799 -6.51 5.43 0.89
C ARG A 799 -5.60 6.66 0.86
N ARG A 800 -5.41 7.27 2.01
CA ARG A 800 -4.56 8.45 2.18
C ARG A 800 -3.32 8.14 3.03
N THR A 801 -3.51 7.39 4.10
CA THR A 801 -2.45 7.04 5.05
C THR A 801 -2.79 5.75 5.77
N THR A 802 -1.86 5.27 6.56
CA THR A 802 -2.05 4.17 7.48
C THR A 802 -1.76 4.64 8.89
N GLY A 803 -2.30 3.95 9.87
CA GLY A 803 -2.13 4.28 11.27
C GLY A 803 -2.13 3.05 12.15
N GLN A 804 -2.23 3.30 13.43
CA GLN A 804 -2.37 2.25 14.44
C GLN A 804 -3.66 2.43 15.20
N HIS A 805 -4.28 1.33 15.59
CA HIS A 805 -5.41 1.35 16.51
C HIS A 805 -4.91 1.84 17.87
N PRO A 806 -5.65 2.72 18.58
CA PRO A 806 -5.17 3.32 19.84
C PRO A 806 -4.79 2.31 20.93
N GLY A 807 -5.46 1.19 21.02
CA GLY A 807 -5.25 0.19 22.06
C GLY A 807 -5.17 -1.25 21.58
N GLY A 808 -5.35 -1.52 20.29
CA GLY A 808 -5.43 -2.88 19.77
C GLY A 808 -4.04 -3.52 19.60
N ILE A 809 -3.88 -4.71 20.19
CA ILE A 809 -2.70 -5.56 20.01
C ILE A 809 -3.17 -6.90 19.44
N VAL A 810 -2.62 -7.30 18.33
CA VAL A 810 -2.86 -8.60 17.71
C VAL A 810 -1.84 -9.60 18.28
N VAL A 811 -2.32 -10.71 18.77
CA VAL A 811 -1.49 -11.74 19.40
C VAL A 811 -1.43 -12.98 18.52
N LEU A 812 -0.21 -13.46 18.30
CA LEU A 812 0.09 -14.64 17.50
C LEU A 812 0.63 -15.75 18.41
N PRO A 813 0.12 -16.98 18.31
CA PRO A 813 0.67 -18.10 19.09
C PRO A 813 2.14 -18.36 18.78
N MET A 814 2.88 -18.84 19.77
CA MET A 814 4.29 -19.22 19.62
C MET A 814 4.42 -20.27 18.50
N GLY A 815 5.40 -20.06 17.61
CA GLY A 815 5.66 -20.95 16.48
C GLY A 815 4.90 -20.61 15.21
N GLU A 816 3.90 -19.73 15.27
CA GLU A 816 3.18 -19.24 14.10
C GLU A 816 3.86 -17.97 13.54
N GLN A 817 3.75 -17.78 12.23
CA GLN A 817 4.28 -16.59 11.55
C GLN A 817 3.16 -15.64 11.15
N ILE A 818 3.33 -14.37 11.44
CA ILE A 818 2.34 -13.34 11.09
C ILE A 818 2.07 -13.27 9.58
N TYR A 819 3.05 -13.62 8.75
CA TYR A 819 2.96 -13.56 7.29
C TYR A 819 1.95 -14.53 6.68
N THR A 820 1.45 -15.52 7.43
CA THR A 820 0.33 -16.35 6.98
C THR A 820 -1.02 -15.66 7.11
N PHE A 821 -1.09 -14.56 7.86
CA PHE A 821 -2.29 -13.74 8.08
C PHE A 821 -2.22 -12.39 7.39
N THR A 822 -1.13 -11.67 7.53
CA THR A 822 -0.99 -10.29 7.06
C THR A 822 0.49 -9.92 6.86
N PRO A 823 0.79 -9.02 5.93
CA PRO A 823 2.04 -8.26 6.00
C PRO A 823 2.07 -7.36 7.23
N VAL A 824 3.23 -6.82 7.55
CA VAL A 824 3.42 -5.87 8.65
C VAL A 824 4.10 -4.59 8.15
N GLN A 825 3.92 -3.50 8.87
CA GLN A 825 4.43 -2.18 8.47
C GLN A 825 4.62 -1.27 9.68
N HIS A 826 5.21 -0.11 9.46
CA HIS A 826 5.20 0.98 10.43
C HIS A 826 3.97 1.87 10.22
N PRO A 827 3.34 2.37 11.30
CA PRO A 827 2.21 3.30 11.16
C PRO A 827 2.65 4.59 10.46
N ALA A 828 1.82 5.08 9.54
CA ALA A 828 2.09 6.26 8.70
C ALA A 828 3.43 6.17 7.93
N ASN A 829 3.94 4.97 7.70
CA ASN A 829 5.25 4.71 7.07
C ASN A 829 6.43 5.42 7.77
N ASP A 830 6.31 5.65 9.07
CA ASP A 830 7.34 6.30 9.87
C ASP A 830 8.46 5.31 10.22
N MET A 831 9.59 5.44 9.55
CA MET A 831 10.78 4.60 9.75
C MET A 831 11.53 4.91 11.06
N THR A 832 11.17 5.96 11.76
CA THR A 832 11.83 6.36 13.02
C THR A 832 11.21 5.67 14.24
N THR A 833 10.05 5.06 14.10
CA THR A 833 9.38 4.33 15.19
C THR A 833 9.74 2.85 15.20
N ASP A 834 9.77 2.26 16.39
CA ASP A 834 9.91 0.80 16.57
C ASP A 834 8.56 0.07 16.51
N ILE A 835 7.46 0.81 16.40
CA ILE A 835 6.12 0.23 16.37
C ILE A 835 5.90 -0.48 15.04
N ILE A 836 5.46 -1.73 15.12
CA ILE A 836 5.08 -2.54 13.96
C ILE A 836 3.59 -2.85 14.06
N THR A 837 2.87 -2.53 12.99
CA THR A 837 1.43 -2.79 12.87
C THR A 837 1.15 -3.87 11.84
N THR A 838 -0.05 -4.45 11.88
CA THR A 838 -0.55 -5.24 10.77
C THR A 838 -0.78 -4.35 9.56
N HIS A 839 -0.53 -4.88 8.39
CA HIS A 839 -0.79 -4.19 7.12
C HIS A 839 -2.28 -4.17 6.79
N PHE A 840 -2.98 -5.29 7.01
CA PHE A 840 -4.42 -5.34 6.91
C PHE A 840 -5.05 -4.59 8.08
N ASP A 841 -6.18 -3.94 7.82
CA ASP A 841 -7.03 -3.44 8.90
C ASP A 841 -7.41 -4.61 9.81
N TYR A 842 -7.35 -4.41 11.13
CA TYR A 842 -7.55 -5.52 12.06
C TYR A 842 -8.94 -6.16 11.95
N HIS A 843 -9.97 -5.42 11.52
CA HIS A 843 -11.30 -5.97 11.29
C HIS A 843 -11.32 -7.10 10.25
N SER A 844 -10.33 -7.11 9.36
CA SER A 844 -10.18 -8.15 8.34
C SER A 844 -9.58 -9.45 8.87
N ILE A 845 -8.96 -9.43 10.04
CA ILE A 845 -8.27 -10.57 10.65
C ILE A 845 -8.76 -10.88 12.06
N ASP A 846 -9.78 -10.21 12.54
CA ASP A 846 -10.32 -10.35 13.91
C ASP A 846 -10.93 -11.73 14.19
N HIS A 847 -11.39 -12.44 13.16
CA HIS A 847 -11.90 -13.81 13.29
C HIS A 847 -10.79 -14.85 13.46
N ASN A 848 -9.56 -14.53 13.09
CA ASN A 848 -8.45 -15.47 12.99
C ASN A 848 -7.45 -15.30 14.13
N LEU A 849 -7.20 -14.08 14.56
CA LEU A 849 -6.25 -13.74 15.61
C LEU A 849 -6.92 -12.99 16.75
N LEU A 850 -6.48 -13.26 17.96
CA LEU A 850 -6.95 -12.52 19.14
C LEU A 850 -6.41 -11.09 19.09
N LYS A 851 -7.31 -10.12 19.27
CA LYS A 851 -6.98 -8.73 19.52
C LYS A 851 -7.21 -8.41 21.00
N LEU A 852 -6.21 -7.84 21.63
CA LEU A 852 -6.32 -7.30 22.99
C LEU A 852 -6.51 -5.80 22.91
N ASP A 853 -7.51 -5.27 23.63
CA ASP A 853 -7.73 -3.83 23.73
C ASP A 853 -7.10 -3.28 25.00
N ILE A 854 -5.91 -2.72 24.86
CA ILE A 854 -5.13 -2.07 25.92
C ILE A 854 -5.28 -0.57 25.74
N LEU A 855 -6.35 0.00 26.32
CA LEU A 855 -6.73 1.40 26.15
C LEU A 855 -5.99 2.29 27.14
N GLY A 856 -5.75 3.50 26.73
CA GLY A 856 -5.08 4.50 27.58
C GLY A 856 -5.95 5.64 28.04
#